data_e206ae20fb41ff842ab5c63350e5d159
#
_entry.id   e206ae20fb41ff842ab5c63350e5d159
#
_cell.length_a   1.000
_cell.length_b   1.000
_cell.length_c   1.000
_cell.angle_alpha   90.00
_cell.angle_beta   90.00
_cell.angle_gamma   90.00
#
_symmetry.space_group_name_H-M   'P 1'
#
loop_
_entity.id
_entity.type
_entity.pdbx_description
1 polymer ?
#
loop_
_entity_poly.entity_id
_entity_poly.type
_entity_poly.pdbx_seq_one_letter_code
_entity_poly.pdbx_strand_id
1 'polypeptide(L)'
;MARSTLTFEELLHLQLAKLDEAAEEWDLQVRRLDDMKDLADAMGEHARTATWTGENAGLTLPYVTEQVEQFDAARRQAATLRNLLRDGHGRLKYAQDRLKTLVESDAPRAGVHVSASGEVSSDLDGLDGDTRRARQDAVVEIAGRITEILGVLAQDDAEIAAALRSAMGTDPDRFSPVDYTSVQQARLAREDADRVLDMMARGNDLSDDELHDLALFLDLHRDDPAFAERVALGLGPQGVVDFWSGIAGGRDFREGTPAWDSAAALQAALGDVLGTATRSDSDAMERWEQDMTALGDDRVGGPGGPHGFLAMSALLRTGDYDPDFLVDYGDALLSFEQDYDGRPSMLWDSDPRLRMNFLGEGAQEGDRGRDPVIGLMEALGRTPEAATRFFAPPDGFSPSDGYPAPPQVFDPGADNEQVNERLRYLASEREWWLSTGHMAPDPIPVHDSFADALFAAATGNPSGVFTADTVEERLADGDMRTADTTRVMDQVMHLYGTLEPNLLEETPAMGAALGAMAGLYMDDINFWISDDSEAARRLNEDLFGSPDGERAGNGHTNTIRFLGALGRDETAHGMVSQAEQIYTLGVLSASPPTDESQFLRGMESISTAAEVRGIVDQARVETINTRYMDDEGERIRQLGQSSGWWKAGGAALLGAGAAGLSLAAFPGGAAIAVPLAAGASPPLIGELMNQFVDDVSVSSPDTAQVEMTESQFFTAGKRDVADLEQIYVDAAINTGLDLDTEVRLPVQVEGAGYRHGRDLYEEVGR
;
A
#
# COMPACT_ATOMS: atom_id res chain seq x y z
N MET A 1 13.24 27.27 -14.58
CA MET A 1 13.46 28.62 -15.13
C MET A 1 12.55 29.60 -14.40
N ALA A 2 13.08 30.42 -13.51
CA ALA A 2 12.30 31.46 -12.85
C ALA A 2 11.71 32.38 -13.93
N ARG A 3 10.38 32.37 -14.10
CA ARG A 3 9.70 33.35 -14.93
C ARG A 3 9.84 34.71 -14.27
N SER A 4 10.22 35.72 -15.06
CA SER A 4 10.33 37.10 -14.60
C SER A 4 8.97 37.57 -14.06
N THR A 5 9.00 38.34 -12.98
CA THR A 5 7.85 39.09 -12.46
C THR A 5 7.15 39.86 -13.58
N LEU A 6 5.80 39.87 -13.56
CA LEU A 6 4.98 40.61 -14.51
C LEU A 6 5.45 42.09 -14.62
N THR A 7 5.71 42.56 -15.80
CA THR A 7 6.14 43.96 -16.08
C THR A 7 4.92 44.89 -16.13
N PHE A 8 5.20 46.20 -16.13
CA PHE A 8 4.17 47.24 -16.28
C PHE A 8 3.32 47.03 -17.55
N GLU A 9 3.96 46.76 -18.70
CA GLU A 9 3.29 46.55 -19.98
C GLU A 9 2.47 45.26 -19.99
N GLU A 10 3.02 44.18 -19.45
CA GLU A 10 2.31 42.89 -19.34
C GLU A 10 1.07 42.99 -18.45
N LEU A 11 1.15 43.71 -17.31
CA LEU A 11 -0.02 43.93 -16.45
C LEU A 11 -1.08 44.75 -17.13
N LEU A 12 -0.68 45.85 -17.79
CA LEU A 12 -1.61 46.78 -18.41
C LEU A 12 -2.46 46.09 -19.50
N HIS A 13 -1.86 45.12 -20.22
CA HIS A 13 -2.48 44.39 -21.33
C HIS A 13 -2.87 42.94 -20.97
N LEU A 14 -2.78 42.53 -19.69
CA LEU A 14 -3.09 41.19 -19.27
C LEU A 14 -4.55 40.79 -19.61
N GLN A 15 -4.69 39.63 -20.29
CA GLN A 15 -6.00 39.12 -20.71
C GLN A 15 -6.59 38.25 -19.58
N LEU A 16 -7.23 38.87 -18.62
CA LEU A 16 -7.79 38.18 -17.45
C LEU A 16 -9.02 37.31 -17.76
N ALA A 17 -9.67 37.50 -18.93
CA ALA A 17 -10.81 36.69 -19.36
C ALA A 17 -10.52 35.19 -19.39
N LYS A 18 -9.29 34.79 -19.75
CA LYS A 18 -8.91 33.38 -19.77
C LYS A 18 -8.85 32.73 -18.37
N LEU A 19 -8.49 33.51 -17.35
CA LEU A 19 -8.50 33.05 -15.98
C LEU A 19 -9.94 32.88 -15.48
N ASP A 20 -10.82 33.78 -15.87
CA ASP A 20 -12.25 33.71 -15.54
C ASP A 20 -12.91 32.51 -16.22
N GLU A 21 -12.61 32.30 -17.52
CA GLU A 21 -13.07 31.11 -18.28
C GLU A 21 -12.58 29.81 -17.61
N ALA A 22 -11.32 29.72 -17.21
CA ALA A 22 -10.78 28.55 -16.49
C ALA A 22 -11.50 28.33 -15.15
N ALA A 23 -11.77 29.39 -14.39
CA ALA A 23 -12.52 29.28 -13.14
C ALA A 23 -13.97 28.81 -13.35
N GLU A 24 -14.60 29.23 -14.48
CA GLU A 24 -15.93 28.76 -14.86
C GLU A 24 -15.93 27.27 -15.28
N GLU A 25 -14.89 26.81 -15.96
CA GLU A 25 -14.73 25.40 -16.31
C GLU A 25 -14.58 24.53 -15.05
N TRP A 26 -13.75 24.96 -14.09
CA TRP A 26 -13.65 24.27 -12.80
C TRP A 26 -14.95 24.31 -12.00
N ASP A 27 -15.73 25.39 -12.06
CA ASP A 27 -17.05 25.45 -11.43
C ASP A 27 -18.03 24.42 -12.03
N LEU A 28 -17.90 24.12 -13.31
CA LEU A 28 -18.67 23.07 -13.96
C LEU A 28 -18.24 21.66 -13.49
N GLN A 29 -16.91 21.45 -13.32
CA GLN A 29 -16.39 20.19 -12.78
C GLN A 29 -16.84 19.97 -11.33
N VAL A 30 -16.76 21.00 -10.48
CA VAL A 30 -17.26 20.91 -9.09
C VAL A 30 -18.71 20.47 -9.05
N ARG A 31 -19.58 21.05 -9.89
CA ARG A 31 -20.99 20.65 -9.92
C ARG A 31 -21.20 19.19 -10.35
N ARG A 32 -20.38 18.70 -11.29
CA ARG A 32 -20.44 17.28 -11.70
C ARG A 32 -19.98 16.36 -10.58
N LEU A 33 -18.94 16.74 -9.86
CA LEU A 33 -18.42 16.00 -8.70
C LEU A 33 -19.39 16.07 -7.52
N ASP A 34 -20.10 17.21 -7.31
CA ASP A 34 -21.19 17.31 -6.33
C ASP A 34 -22.31 16.32 -6.65
N ASP A 35 -22.76 16.24 -7.93
CA ASP A 35 -23.77 15.28 -8.36
C ASP A 35 -23.32 13.82 -8.14
N MET A 36 -22.04 13.51 -8.39
CA MET A 36 -21.48 12.19 -8.17
C MET A 36 -21.32 11.87 -6.69
N LYS A 37 -20.92 12.85 -5.87
CA LYS A 37 -20.85 12.70 -4.42
C LYS A 37 -22.20 12.43 -3.80
N ASP A 38 -23.25 13.18 -4.22
CA ASP A 38 -24.62 12.94 -3.75
C ASP A 38 -25.07 11.49 -4.03
N LEU A 39 -24.67 10.94 -5.19
CA LEU A 39 -24.94 9.56 -5.54
C LEU A 39 -24.15 8.57 -4.65
N ALA A 40 -22.88 8.83 -4.42
CA ALA A 40 -22.02 8.05 -3.53
C ALA A 40 -22.51 8.11 -2.08
N ASP A 41 -22.89 9.28 -1.57
CA ASP A 41 -23.50 9.44 -0.24
C ASP A 41 -24.81 8.64 -0.10
N ALA A 42 -25.67 8.65 -1.12
CA ALA A 42 -26.89 7.85 -1.13
C ALA A 42 -26.61 6.34 -1.13
N MET A 43 -25.56 5.89 -1.83
CA MET A 43 -25.10 4.50 -1.76
C MET A 43 -24.57 4.16 -0.36
N GLY A 44 -23.77 5.06 0.24
CA GLY A 44 -23.27 4.92 1.60
C GLY A 44 -24.37 4.85 2.66
N GLU A 45 -25.43 5.65 2.50
CA GLU A 45 -26.57 5.61 3.41
C GLU A 45 -27.41 4.35 3.22
N HIS A 46 -27.58 3.87 1.98
CA HIS A 46 -28.23 2.59 1.72
C HIS A 46 -27.46 1.42 2.31
N ALA A 47 -26.12 1.43 2.22
CA ALA A 47 -25.27 0.41 2.80
C ALA A 47 -25.36 0.41 4.34
N ARG A 48 -25.35 1.60 4.97
CA ARG A 48 -25.47 1.74 6.44
C ARG A 48 -26.84 1.42 6.99
N THR A 49 -27.90 1.65 6.23
CA THR A 49 -29.30 1.43 6.65
C THR A 49 -29.84 0.05 6.25
N ALA A 50 -29.12 -0.69 5.41
CA ALA A 50 -29.43 -2.08 5.14
C ALA A 50 -29.38 -2.87 6.47
N THR A 51 -30.35 -3.73 6.70
CA THR A 51 -30.34 -4.64 7.86
C THR A 51 -29.29 -5.73 7.68
N TRP A 52 -28.05 -5.31 7.55
CA TRP A 52 -26.86 -6.15 7.48
C TRP A 52 -26.32 -6.34 8.88
N THR A 53 -26.25 -7.56 9.31
CA THR A 53 -25.58 -7.95 10.56
C THR A 53 -24.60 -9.07 10.21
N GLY A 54 -23.32 -8.92 10.54
CA GLY A 54 -22.27 -9.89 10.29
C GLY A 54 -21.02 -9.25 9.69
N GLU A 55 -20.00 -10.06 9.44
CA GLU A 55 -18.70 -9.64 8.92
C GLU A 55 -18.79 -8.86 7.59
N ASN A 56 -19.73 -9.23 6.71
CA ASN A 56 -20.02 -8.48 5.47
C ASN A 56 -20.38 -7.00 5.71
N ALA A 57 -21.12 -6.69 6.78
CA ALA A 57 -21.43 -5.30 7.10
C ALA A 57 -20.21 -4.53 7.59
N GLY A 58 -19.30 -5.22 8.28
CA GLY A 58 -18.04 -4.65 8.79
C GLY A 58 -17.03 -4.30 7.69
N LEU A 59 -17.19 -4.86 6.51
CA LEU A 59 -16.27 -4.67 5.38
C LEU A 59 -16.86 -3.78 4.28
N THR A 60 -18.13 -3.95 3.94
CA THR A 60 -18.77 -3.10 2.91
C THR A 60 -19.02 -1.68 3.39
N LEU A 61 -19.20 -1.46 4.69
CA LEU A 61 -19.42 -0.11 5.22
C LEU A 61 -18.18 0.78 5.17
N PRO A 62 -16.95 0.31 5.52
CA PRO A 62 -15.72 1.05 5.29
C PRO A 62 -15.50 1.38 3.81
N TYR A 63 -15.65 0.40 2.91
CA TYR A 63 -15.49 0.57 1.46
C TYR A 63 -16.35 1.71 0.89
N VAL A 64 -17.66 1.63 1.10
CA VAL A 64 -18.56 2.69 0.62
C VAL A 64 -18.19 4.03 1.26
N THR A 65 -17.65 4.03 2.47
CA THR A 65 -17.21 5.25 3.14
C THR A 65 -15.97 5.85 2.46
N GLU A 66 -15.01 5.03 2.08
CA GLU A 66 -13.79 5.47 1.41
C GLU A 66 -14.05 5.96 0.00
N GLN A 67 -14.88 5.28 -0.80
CA GLN A 67 -15.30 5.78 -2.11
C GLN A 67 -16.00 7.16 -2.00
N VAL A 68 -16.81 7.36 -0.97
CA VAL A 68 -17.37 8.67 -0.67
C VAL A 68 -16.28 9.69 -0.36
N GLU A 69 -15.23 9.30 0.34
CA GLU A 69 -14.08 10.15 0.68
C GLU A 69 -13.25 10.52 -0.55
N GLN A 70 -13.00 9.61 -1.47
CA GLN A 70 -12.31 9.87 -2.74
C GLN A 70 -13.08 10.86 -3.62
N PHE A 71 -14.39 10.69 -3.78
CA PHE A 71 -15.22 11.67 -4.47
C PHE A 71 -15.23 13.03 -3.76
N ASP A 72 -15.16 13.04 -2.44
CA ASP A 72 -15.06 14.28 -1.67
C ASP A 72 -13.70 14.95 -1.82
N ALA A 73 -12.61 14.18 -1.88
CA ALA A 73 -11.26 14.69 -2.15
C ALA A 73 -11.17 15.32 -3.55
N ALA A 74 -11.63 14.61 -4.59
CA ALA A 74 -11.70 15.14 -5.95
C ALA A 74 -12.53 16.44 -6.03
N ARG A 75 -13.67 16.46 -5.35
CA ARG A 75 -14.54 17.64 -5.27
C ARG A 75 -13.84 18.79 -4.54
N ARG A 76 -13.18 18.52 -3.41
CA ARG A 76 -12.42 19.52 -2.64
C ARG A 76 -11.30 20.12 -3.49
N GLN A 77 -10.52 19.30 -4.16
CA GLN A 77 -9.45 19.76 -5.04
C GLN A 77 -9.99 20.64 -6.18
N ALA A 78 -11.04 20.20 -6.87
CA ALA A 78 -11.66 20.98 -7.91
C ALA A 78 -12.23 22.32 -7.39
N ALA A 79 -12.85 22.33 -6.21
CA ALA A 79 -13.36 23.53 -5.55
C ALA A 79 -12.22 24.47 -5.14
N THR A 80 -11.11 23.93 -4.64
CA THR A 80 -9.89 24.68 -4.28
C THR A 80 -9.31 25.36 -5.52
N LEU A 81 -9.09 24.64 -6.63
CA LEU A 81 -8.59 25.21 -7.88
C LEU A 81 -9.51 26.32 -8.39
N ARG A 82 -10.82 26.10 -8.41
CA ARG A 82 -11.80 27.14 -8.76
C ARG A 82 -11.66 28.39 -7.87
N ASN A 83 -11.59 28.20 -6.55
CA ASN A 83 -11.51 29.28 -5.59
C ASN A 83 -10.24 30.11 -5.77
N LEU A 84 -9.09 29.42 -5.91
CA LEU A 84 -7.80 30.06 -6.12
C LEU A 84 -7.75 30.84 -7.44
N LEU A 85 -8.31 30.29 -8.53
CA LEU A 85 -8.40 30.99 -9.82
C LEU A 85 -9.28 32.23 -9.74
N ARG A 86 -10.41 32.18 -9.02
CA ARG A 86 -11.30 33.33 -8.80
C ARG A 86 -10.64 34.42 -7.95
N ASP A 87 -10.01 34.01 -6.84
CA ASP A 87 -9.29 34.97 -5.97
C ASP A 87 -8.11 35.59 -6.72
N GLY A 88 -7.32 34.79 -7.43
CA GLY A 88 -6.22 35.24 -8.28
C GLY A 88 -6.68 36.20 -9.36
N HIS A 89 -7.76 35.87 -10.09
CA HIS A 89 -8.38 36.78 -11.05
C HIS A 89 -8.79 38.11 -10.40
N GLY A 90 -9.41 38.07 -9.23
CA GLY A 90 -9.82 39.28 -8.49
C GLY A 90 -8.64 40.18 -8.13
N ARG A 91 -7.54 39.60 -7.59
CA ARG A 91 -6.32 40.35 -7.23
C ARG A 91 -5.62 40.96 -8.41
N LEU A 92 -5.41 40.18 -9.49
CA LEU A 92 -4.78 40.66 -10.72
C LEU A 92 -5.61 41.75 -11.40
N LYS A 93 -6.94 41.57 -11.39
CA LYS A 93 -7.87 42.57 -11.92
C LYS A 93 -7.81 43.87 -11.11
N TYR A 94 -7.79 43.80 -9.81
CA TYR A 94 -7.69 44.95 -8.94
C TYR A 94 -6.38 45.72 -9.21
N ALA A 95 -5.25 45.04 -9.33
CA ALA A 95 -3.97 45.66 -9.65
C ALA A 95 -4.00 46.33 -11.06
N GLN A 96 -4.57 45.63 -12.05
CA GLN A 96 -4.72 46.17 -13.41
C GLN A 96 -5.61 47.42 -13.44
N ASP A 97 -6.76 47.40 -12.78
CA ASP A 97 -7.72 48.50 -12.72
C ASP A 97 -7.11 49.70 -11.98
N ARG A 98 -6.33 49.49 -10.91
CA ARG A 98 -5.56 50.54 -10.24
C ARG A 98 -4.53 51.17 -11.16
N LEU A 99 -3.78 50.33 -11.90
CA LEU A 99 -2.77 50.83 -12.86
C LEU A 99 -3.40 51.62 -14.01
N LYS A 100 -4.49 51.12 -14.60
CA LYS A 100 -5.25 51.83 -15.62
C LYS A 100 -5.77 53.17 -15.12
N THR A 101 -6.36 53.20 -13.92
CA THR A 101 -6.83 54.44 -13.31
C THR A 101 -5.71 55.44 -13.13
N LEU A 102 -4.55 54.99 -12.68
CA LEU A 102 -3.38 55.84 -12.46
C LEU A 102 -2.86 56.42 -13.78
N VAL A 103 -2.76 55.57 -14.83
CA VAL A 103 -2.25 55.98 -16.16
C VAL A 103 -3.24 56.86 -16.92
N GLU A 104 -4.51 56.48 -16.95
CA GLU A 104 -5.51 57.12 -17.81
C GLU A 104 -6.20 58.32 -17.15
N SER A 105 -6.19 58.40 -15.82
CA SER A 105 -6.91 59.43 -15.10
C SER A 105 -6.05 60.29 -14.16
N ASP A 106 -5.30 59.68 -13.24
CA ASP A 106 -4.58 60.44 -12.21
C ASP A 106 -3.37 61.17 -12.75
N ALA A 107 -2.55 60.51 -13.55
CA ALA A 107 -1.36 61.10 -14.17
C ALA A 107 -1.71 62.27 -15.12
N PRO A 108 -2.67 62.15 -16.03
CA PRO A 108 -3.07 63.31 -16.86
C PRO A 108 -3.63 64.47 -16.06
N ARG A 109 -4.43 64.24 -14.99
CA ARG A 109 -4.95 65.29 -14.11
C ARG A 109 -3.83 66.05 -13.39
N ALA A 110 -2.76 65.33 -13.02
CA ALA A 110 -1.57 65.93 -12.41
C ALA A 110 -0.63 66.58 -13.41
N GLY A 111 -0.95 66.55 -14.69
CA GLY A 111 -0.09 67.07 -15.78
C GLY A 111 1.18 66.21 -16.00
N VAL A 112 1.09 64.94 -15.74
CA VAL A 112 2.14 63.93 -15.84
C VAL A 112 1.81 62.94 -16.96
N HIS A 113 2.82 62.51 -17.69
CA HIS A 113 2.72 61.49 -18.75
C HIS A 113 3.39 60.18 -18.29
N VAL A 114 2.74 59.06 -18.56
CA VAL A 114 3.28 57.74 -18.34
C VAL A 114 3.48 57.05 -19.68
N SER A 115 4.70 56.61 -19.98
CA SER A 115 5.02 55.90 -21.22
C SER A 115 4.48 54.48 -21.24
N ALA A 116 4.48 53.81 -22.39
CA ALA A 116 4.11 52.43 -22.54
C ALA A 116 4.98 51.46 -21.68
N SER A 117 6.21 51.87 -21.33
CA SER A 117 7.11 51.13 -20.45
C SER A 117 6.94 51.45 -18.96
N GLY A 118 6.02 52.36 -18.60
CA GLY A 118 5.80 52.82 -17.23
C GLY A 118 6.72 53.96 -16.77
N GLU A 119 7.48 54.55 -17.68
CA GLU A 119 8.33 55.71 -17.35
C GLU A 119 7.47 56.98 -17.18
N VAL A 120 7.66 57.69 -16.08
CA VAL A 120 6.85 58.85 -15.69
C VAL A 120 7.62 60.14 -16.00
N SER A 121 7.00 61.03 -16.76
CA SER A 121 7.60 62.29 -17.17
C SER A 121 6.56 63.43 -17.16
N SER A 122 7.04 64.69 -17.18
CA SER A 122 6.19 65.85 -17.30
C SER A 122 6.89 66.93 -18.10
N ASP A 123 6.13 67.64 -18.91
CA ASP A 123 6.64 68.86 -19.58
C ASP A 123 6.69 69.99 -18.56
N LEU A 124 7.87 70.50 -18.32
CA LEU A 124 8.15 71.57 -17.36
C LEU A 124 8.43 72.93 -18.04
N ASP A 125 8.39 73.01 -19.35
CA ASP A 125 8.69 74.22 -20.09
C ASP A 125 7.59 75.27 -19.92
N GLY A 126 8.00 76.53 -19.70
CA GLY A 126 7.11 77.68 -19.59
C GLY A 126 6.26 77.75 -18.28
N LEU A 127 6.50 76.88 -17.32
CA LEU A 127 5.77 76.87 -16.03
C LEU A 127 6.40 77.78 -14.96
N ASP A 128 5.55 78.43 -14.19
CA ASP A 128 6.01 79.13 -12.96
C ASP A 128 6.66 78.21 -11.96
N GLY A 129 7.36 78.79 -10.94
CA GLY A 129 8.15 78.00 -10.01
C GLY A 129 7.33 77.06 -9.11
N ASP A 130 6.10 77.42 -8.78
CA ASP A 130 5.22 76.61 -7.85
C ASP A 130 4.54 75.47 -8.65
N THR A 131 4.04 75.79 -9.85
CA THR A 131 3.50 74.76 -10.76
C THR A 131 4.53 73.73 -11.23
N ARG A 132 5.78 74.17 -11.46
CA ARG A 132 6.90 73.27 -11.76
C ARG A 132 7.23 72.32 -10.65
N ARG A 133 7.28 72.80 -9.39
CA ARG A 133 7.48 71.93 -8.24
C ARG A 133 6.32 70.93 -8.08
N ALA A 134 5.07 71.41 -8.16
CA ALA A 134 3.91 70.55 -8.07
C ALA A 134 3.92 69.43 -9.10
N ARG A 135 4.37 69.69 -10.34
CA ARG A 135 4.50 68.63 -11.38
C ARG A 135 5.66 67.69 -11.08
N GLN A 136 6.80 68.21 -10.58
CA GLN A 136 7.92 67.33 -10.18
C GLN A 136 7.53 66.43 -9.03
N ASP A 137 6.83 66.94 -8.02
CA ASP A 137 6.30 66.13 -6.91
C ASP A 137 5.30 65.10 -7.43
N ALA A 138 4.44 65.46 -8.35
CA ALA A 138 3.49 64.51 -9.00
C ALA A 138 4.18 63.38 -9.77
N VAL A 139 5.30 63.71 -10.50
CA VAL A 139 6.10 62.67 -11.15
C VAL A 139 6.63 61.65 -10.18
N VAL A 140 7.18 62.10 -9.04
CA VAL A 140 7.70 61.23 -7.98
C VAL A 140 6.57 60.42 -7.35
N GLU A 141 5.43 61.06 -7.07
CA GLU A 141 4.26 60.39 -6.49
C GLU A 141 3.70 59.30 -7.42
N ILE A 142 3.47 59.61 -8.70
CA ILE A 142 2.95 58.67 -9.70
C ILE A 142 3.92 57.52 -9.92
N ALA A 143 5.22 57.78 -10.04
CA ALA A 143 6.25 56.75 -10.16
C ALA A 143 6.29 55.83 -8.93
N GLY A 144 6.18 56.41 -7.73
CA GLY A 144 6.08 55.66 -6.48
C GLY A 144 4.85 54.72 -6.44
N ARG A 145 3.68 55.23 -6.83
CA ARG A 145 2.45 54.45 -6.89
C ARG A 145 2.53 53.32 -7.94
N ILE A 146 3.16 53.52 -9.10
CA ILE A 146 3.43 52.46 -10.07
C ILE A 146 4.31 51.38 -9.45
N THR A 147 5.39 51.76 -8.80
CA THR A 147 6.32 50.83 -8.13
C THR A 147 5.61 50.02 -7.05
N GLU A 148 4.75 50.65 -6.25
CA GLU A 148 3.94 50.01 -5.23
C GLU A 148 2.99 48.96 -5.85
N ILE A 149 2.26 49.32 -6.93
CA ILE A 149 1.32 48.40 -7.58
C ILE A 149 2.08 47.19 -8.15
N LEU A 150 3.22 47.40 -8.80
CA LEU A 150 4.03 46.31 -9.36
C LEU A 150 4.67 45.44 -8.28
N GLY A 151 5.05 46.01 -7.15
CA GLY A 151 5.57 45.26 -6.00
C GLY A 151 4.53 44.34 -5.39
N VAL A 152 3.31 44.86 -5.16
CA VAL A 152 2.18 44.05 -4.67
C VAL A 152 1.80 42.95 -5.67
N LEU A 153 1.78 43.29 -6.95
CA LEU A 153 1.49 42.32 -8.02
C LEU A 153 2.50 41.17 -8.05
N ALA A 154 3.79 41.47 -7.94
CA ALA A 154 4.83 40.43 -7.93
C ALA A 154 4.65 39.46 -6.74
N GLN A 155 4.24 39.99 -5.62
CA GLN A 155 3.91 39.16 -4.45
C GLN A 155 2.64 38.34 -4.68
N ASP A 156 1.55 38.95 -5.17
CA ASP A 156 0.30 38.25 -5.46
C ASP A 156 0.50 37.13 -6.49
N ASP A 157 1.27 37.37 -7.57
CA ASP A 157 1.55 36.38 -8.61
C ASP A 157 2.30 35.15 -8.03
N ALA A 158 3.30 35.42 -7.20
CA ALA A 158 4.03 34.35 -6.52
C ALA A 158 3.16 33.55 -5.55
N GLU A 159 2.28 34.26 -4.77
CA GLU A 159 1.35 33.62 -3.86
C GLU A 159 0.29 32.78 -4.57
N ILE A 160 -0.26 33.27 -5.68
CA ILE A 160 -1.23 32.54 -6.52
C ILE A 160 -0.58 31.29 -7.11
N ALA A 161 0.62 31.43 -7.69
CA ALA A 161 1.33 30.30 -8.28
C ALA A 161 1.70 29.24 -7.25
N ALA A 162 2.09 29.64 -6.04
CA ALA A 162 2.37 28.71 -4.95
C ALA A 162 1.10 28.00 -4.46
N ALA A 163 -0.01 28.74 -4.30
CA ALA A 163 -1.28 28.16 -3.88
C ALA A 163 -1.83 27.15 -4.89
N LEU A 164 -1.73 27.46 -6.20
CA LEU A 164 -2.17 26.54 -7.25
C LEU A 164 -1.33 25.25 -7.29
N ARG A 165 0.00 25.35 -7.09
CA ARG A 165 0.86 24.17 -7.01
C ARG A 165 0.48 23.29 -5.82
N SER A 166 0.27 23.88 -4.65
CA SER A 166 -0.20 23.18 -3.46
C SER A 166 -1.52 22.48 -3.70
N ALA A 167 -2.47 23.12 -4.38
CA ALA A 167 -3.78 22.57 -4.67
C ALA A 167 -3.76 21.43 -5.70
N MET A 168 -2.78 21.40 -6.60
CA MET A 168 -2.64 20.30 -7.55
C MET A 168 -2.08 19.02 -6.92
N GLY A 169 -1.45 19.15 -5.75
CA GLY A 169 -0.73 18.05 -5.13
C GLY A 169 0.59 17.74 -5.86
N THR A 170 1.32 16.80 -5.37
CA THR A 170 2.58 16.31 -5.94
C THR A 170 2.43 14.94 -6.57
N ASP A 171 1.43 14.17 -6.16
CA ASP A 171 1.10 12.84 -6.69
C ASP A 171 0.07 13.00 -7.83
N PRO A 172 0.42 12.62 -9.08
CA PRO A 172 -0.50 12.71 -10.23
C PRO A 172 -1.66 11.73 -10.15
N ASP A 173 -1.54 10.66 -9.34
CA ASP A 173 -2.48 9.56 -9.26
C ASP A 173 -3.45 9.68 -8.07
N ARG A 174 -3.27 10.71 -7.22
CA ARG A 174 -4.11 10.99 -6.06
C ARG A 174 -4.65 12.42 -6.05
N PHE A 175 -5.89 12.57 -5.60
CA PHE A 175 -6.48 13.89 -5.40
C PHE A 175 -5.89 14.55 -4.14
N SER A 176 -5.43 15.81 -4.30
CA SER A 176 -4.97 16.60 -3.15
C SER A 176 -6.13 16.91 -2.20
N PRO A 177 -6.05 16.54 -0.93
CA PRO A 177 -7.12 16.81 0.04
C PRO A 177 -7.18 18.26 0.51
N VAL A 178 -6.30 19.11 0.01
CA VAL A 178 -6.19 20.54 0.39
C VAL A 178 -7.48 21.29 0.03
N ASP A 179 -8.07 21.99 1.01
CA ASP A 179 -9.30 22.77 0.85
C ASP A 179 -9.04 24.26 1.09
N TYR A 180 -8.45 24.94 0.09
CA TYR A 180 -8.27 26.38 0.15
C TYR A 180 -9.46 27.12 -0.43
N THR A 181 -10.00 28.07 0.34
CA THR A 181 -11.04 28.98 -0.11
C THR A 181 -10.46 30.25 -0.74
N SER A 182 -9.17 30.53 -0.54
CA SER A 182 -8.48 31.72 -1.07
C SER A 182 -6.96 31.55 -1.06
N VAL A 183 -6.28 32.35 -1.86
CA VAL A 183 -4.81 32.48 -1.85
C VAL A 183 -4.28 32.88 -0.46
N GLN A 184 -5.07 33.65 0.28
CA GLN A 184 -4.69 34.03 1.63
C GLN A 184 -4.64 32.83 2.59
N GLN A 185 -5.54 31.88 2.46
CA GLN A 185 -5.54 30.65 3.28
C GLN A 185 -4.29 29.80 2.99
N ALA A 186 -3.93 29.62 1.71
CA ALA A 186 -2.69 28.96 1.32
C ALA A 186 -1.43 29.71 1.86
N ARG A 187 -1.49 31.03 1.97
CA ARG A 187 -0.42 31.80 2.62
C ARG A 187 -0.35 31.53 4.13
N LEU A 188 -1.51 31.44 4.79
CA LEU A 188 -1.56 31.13 6.21
C LEU A 188 -0.98 29.73 6.53
N ALA A 189 -1.23 28.73 5.69
CA ALA A 189 -0.61 27.42 5.85
C ALA A 189 0.93 27.52 5.84
N ARG A 190 1.49 28.34 4.96
CA ARG A 190 2.95 28.61 4.96
C ARG A 190 3.44 29.36 6.18
N GLU A 191 2.64 30.32 6.71
CA GLU A 191 2.96 31.02 7.97
C GLU A 191 2.88 30.06 9.17
N ASP A 192 1.97 29.10 9.15
CA ASP A 192 1.89 28.03 10.14
C ASP A 192 3.10 27.07 10.05
N ALA A 193 3.61 26.80 8.83
CA ALA A 193 4.88 26.08 8.68
C ALA A 193 6.05 26.82 9.36
N ASP A 194 6.15 28.15 9.18
CA ASP A 194 7.18 28.95 9.87
C ASP A 194 7.03 28.87 11.39
N ARG A 195 5.81 28.91 11.90
CA ARG A 195 5.53 28.73 13.35
C ARG A 195 5.94 27.35 13.86
N VAL A 196 5.64 26.31 13.09
CA VAL A 196 6.07 24.94 13.37
C VAL A 196 7.60 24.86 13.46
N LEU A 197 8.31 25.44 12.49
CA LEU A 197 9.77 25.50 12.49
C LEU A 197 10.33 26.25 13.74
N ASP A 198 9.72 27.36 14.11
CA ASP A 198 10.10 28.10 15.33
C ASP A 198 9.87 27.27 16.61
N MET A 199 8.80 26.49 16.66
CA MET A 199 8.54 25.56 17.77
C MET A 199 9.57 24.42 17.77
N MET A 200 9.81 23.76 16.63
CA MET A 200 10.77 22.67 16.51
C MET A 200 12.22 23.10 16.85
N ALA A 201 12.59 24.32 16.53
CA ALA A 201 13.91 24.88 16.91
C ALA A 201 14.13 24.93 18.43
N ARG A 202 13.09 24.89 19.26
CA ARG A 202 13.19 24.85 20.73
C ARG A 202 13.43 23.43 21.25
N GLY A 203 13.11 22.39 20.48
CA GLY A 203 13.39 20.98 20.83
C GLY A 203 12.86 20.61 22.22
N ASN A 204 13.76 20.16 23.10
CA ASN A 204 13.42 19.71 24.45
C ASN A 204 12.91 20.80 25.40
N ASP A 205 13.04 22.07 25.03
CA ASP A 205 12.51 23.22 25.85
C ASP A 205 11.00 23.41 25.67
N LEU A 206 10.34 22.65 24.77
CA LEU A 206 8.89 22.63 24.63
C LEU A 206 8.23 22.01 25.88
N SER A 207 7.16 22.59 26.39
CA SER A 207 6.30 21.96 27.41
C SER A 207 5.47 20.83 26.79
N ASP A 208 4.82 20.00 27.62
CA ASP A 208 3.94 18.93 27.13
C ASP A 208 2.72 19.48 26.34
N ASP A 209 2.18 20.64 26.79
CA ASP A 209 1.09 21.34 26.08
C ASP A 209 1.58 21.83 24.69
N GLU A 210 2.78 22.40 24.63
CA GLU A 210 3.37 22.86 23.34
C GLU A 210 3.72 21.71 22.41
N LEU A 211 4.10 20.53 22.92
CA LEU A 211 4.27 19.33 22.10
C LEU A 211 2.94 18.87 21.50
N HIS A 212 1.88 18.94 22.31
CA HIS A 212 0.53 18.64 21.83
C HIS A 212 0.09 19.62 20.73
N ASP A 213 0.27 20.92 20.96
CA ASP A 213 -0.05 21.95 19.97
C ASP A 213 0.76 21.76 18.68
N LEU A 214 2.06 21.41 18.78
CA LEU A 214 2.90 21.12 17.61
C LEU A 214 2.38 19.94 16.82
N ALA A 215 2.00 18.84 17.49
CA ALA A 215 1.40 17.68 16.84
C ALA A 215 0.11 18.05 16.10
N LEU A 216 -0.76 18.86 16.72
CA LEU A 216 -2.00 19.34 16.09
C LEU A 216 -1.76 20.23 14.87
N PHE A 217 -0.75 21.12 14.89
CA PHE A 217 -0.40 21.94 13.73
C PHE A 217 0.12 21.09 12.56
N LEU A 218 0.96 20.10 12.84
CA LEU A 218 1.46 19.18 11.83
C LEU A 218 0.31 18.35 11.24
N ASP A 219 -0.55 17.76 12.09
CA ASP A 219 -1.68 16.94 11.65
C ASP A 219 -2.71 17.75 10.82
N LEU A 220 -2.96 19.02 11.18
CA LEU A 220 -3.87 19.90 10.43
C LEU A 220 -3.43 20.12 8.98
N HIS A 221 -2.12 20.11 8.73
CA HIS A 221 -1.53 20.42 7.42
C HIS A 221 -0.75 19.25 6.83
N ARG A 222 -0.89 18.02 7.36
CA ARG A 222 -0.11 16.86 6.95
C ARG A 222 -0.19 16.57 5.46
N ASP A 223 -1.36 16.82 4.86
CA ASP A 223 -1.64 16.57 3.44
C ASP A 223 -1.42 17.83 2.56
N ASP A 224 -0.85 18.91 3.11
CA ASP A 224 -0.54 20.12 2.35
C ASP A 224 0.90 20.09 1.82
N PRO A 225 1.14 19.87 0.52
CA PRO A 225 2.49 19.73 -0.03
C PRO A 225 3.37 20.95 0.18
N ALA A 226 2.79 22.17 0.11
CA ALA A 226 3.57 23.39 0.30
C ALA A 226 3.97 23.62 1.76
N PHE A 227 3.12 23.21 2.69
CA PHE A 227 3.44 23.19 4.12
C PHE A 227 4.53 22.13 4.38
N ALA A 228 4.33 20.92 3.89
CA ALA A 228 5.21 19.78 4.11
C ALA A 228 6.63 20.03 3.57
N GLU A 229 6.74 20.46 2.32
CA GLU A 229 8.03 20.82 1.71
C GLU A 229 8.73 21.94 2.50
N ARG A 230 7.97 22.98 2.93
CA ARG A 230 8.54 24.06 3.70
C ARG A 230 9.07 23.62 5.06
N VAL A 231 8.35 22.71 5.76
CA VAL A 231 8.80 22.13 7.03
C VAL A 231 10.05 21.28 6.83
N ALA A 232 10.03 20.36 5.86
CA ALA A 232 11.14 19.46 5.57
C ALA A 232 12.42 20.23 5.18
N LEU A 233 12.31 21.18 4.24
CA LEU A 233 13.44 22.03 3.80
C LEU A 233 13.91 23.01 4.87
N GLY A 234 12.98 23.52 5.68
CA GLY A 234 13.30 24.45 6.78
C GLY A 234 14.08 23.81 7.92
N LEU A 235 13.80 22.55 8.22
CA LEU A 235 14.57 21.75 9.18
C LEU A 235 15.87 21.24 8.56
N GLY A 236 15.80 20.81 7.30
CA GLY A 236 16.82 20.03 6.66
C GLY A 236 16.97 18.63 7.31
N PRO A 237 17.66 17.68 6.65
CA PRO A 237 17.82 16.31 7.15
C PRO A 237 18.38 16.25 8.58
N GLN A 238 19.45 16.97 8.86
CA GLN A 238 20.07 17.02 10.18
C GLN A 238 19.08 17.54 11.25
N GLY A 239 18.30 18.60 10.93
CA GLY A 239 17.32 19.15 11.87
C GLY A 239 16.20 18.18 12.21
N VAL A 240 15.75 17.37 11.24
CA VAL A 240 14.73 16.32 11.46
C VAL A 240 15.26 15.27 12.44
N VAL A 241 16.43 14.69 12.17
CA VAL A 241 16.98 13.63 13.03
C VAL A 241 17.39 14.13 14.40
N ASP A 242 17.94 15.36 14.50
CA ASP A 242 18.28 16.01 15.78
C ASP A 242 17.02 16.29 16.60
N PHE A 243 15.97 16.83 15.98
CA PHE A 243 14.72 17.13 16.67
C PHE A 243 14.08 15.86 17.22
N TRP A 244 13.84 14.84 16.36
CA TRP A 244 13.20 13.61 16.81
C TRP A 244 14.01 12.87 17.86
N SER A 245 15.31 12.71 17.64
CA SER A 245 16.21 12.07 18.63
C SER A 245 16.25 12.86 19.95
N GLY A 246 16.20 14.18 19.89
CA GLY A 246 16.14 15.05 21.06
C GLY A 246 14.88 14.82 21.86
N ILE A 247 13.71 14.82 21.22
CA ILE A 247 12.41 14.56 21.87
C ILE A 247 12.38 13.13 22.44
N ALA A 248 12.69 12.13 21.60
CA ALA A 248 12.59 10.71 21.94
C ALA A 248 13.58 10.30 23.07
N GLY A 249 14.80 10.83 23.07
CA GLY A 249 15.84 10.51 24.05
C GLY A 249 15.95 11.48 25.23
N GLY A 250 15.37 12.67 25.14
CA GLY A 250 15.53 13.75 26.12
C GLY A 250 14.52 13.76 27.27
N ARG A 251 13.46 12.94 27.18
CA ARG A 251 12.34 12.95 28.13
C ARG A 251 12.00 11.55 28.64
N ASP A 252 11.51 11.47 29.87
CA ASP A 252 10.99 10.21 30.46
C ASP A 252 9.48 10.12 30.19
N PHE A 253 9.12 9.69 28.98
CA PHE A 253 7.74 9.43 28.62
C PHE A 253 7.25 8.13 29.27
N ARG A 254 6.14 8.21 30.00
CA ARG A 254 5.49 7.06 30.63
C ARG A 254 4.23 6.72 29.87
N GLU A 255 4.12 5.46 29.52
CA GLU A 255 2.95 4.90 28.86
C GLU A 255 1.65 5.24 29.62
N GLY A 256 0.58 5.55 28.86
CA GLY A 256 -0.72 5.95 29.42
C GLY A 256 -0.75 7.36 30.04
N THR A 257 0.25 8.19 29.78
CA THR A 257 0.23 9.60 30.18
C THR A 257 -0.04 10.52 29.00
N PRO A 258 -0.64 11.73 29.21
CA PRO A 258 -0.85 12.68 28.12
C PRO A 258 0.44 13.07 27.36
N ALA A 259 1.58 13.08 28.05
CA ALA A 259 2.87 13.32 27.40
C ALA A 259 3.26 12.21 26.43
N TRP A 260 2.94 10.94 26.75
CA TRP A 260 3.11 9.82 25.83
C TRP A 260 2.21 9.97 24.60
N ASP A 261 0.93 10.26 24.81
CA ASP A 261 -0.04 10.44 23.72
C ASP A 261 0.37 11.60 22.81
N SER A 262 0.91 12.70 23.37
CA SER A 262 1.44 13.82 22.59
C SER A 262 2.70 13.43 21.79
N ALA A 263 3.59 12.58 22.34
CA ALA A 263 4.77 12.11 21.63
C ALA A 263 4.37 11.16 20.48
N ALA A 264 3.39 10.29 20.69
CA ALA A 264 2.86 9.42 19.65
C ALA A 264 2.18 10.22 18.52
N ALA A 265 1.34 11.20 18.88
CA ALA A 265 0.71 12.08 17.91
C ALA A 265 1.74 12.91 17.12
N LEU A 266 2.79 13.38 17.79
CA LEU A 266 3.88 14.12 17.15
C LEU A 266 4.68 13.23 16.19
N GLN A 267 4.99 11.98 16.58
CA GLN A 267 5.67 11.02 15.74
C GLN A 267 4.87 10.76 14.45
N ALA A 268 3.57 10.47 14.61
CA ALA A 268 2.68 10.22 13.49
C ALA A 268 2.59 11.43 12.54
N ALA A 269 2.24 12.60 13.08
CA ALA A 269 2.04 13.80 12.27
C ALA A 269 3.33 14.27 11.57
N LEU A 270 4.50 14.12 12.22
CA LEU A 270 5.78 14.45 11.58
C LEU A 270 6.13 13.45 10.48
N GLY A 271 5.89 12.17 10.68
CA GLY A 271 6.07 11.15 9.66
C GLY A 271 5.17 11.41 8.44
N ASP A 272 3.88 11.73 8.66
CA ASP A 272 2.94 12.05 7.59
C ASP A 272 3.37 13.29 6.79
N VAL A 273 3.80 14.36 7.49
CA VAL A 273 4.32 15.59 6.83
C VAL A 273 5.58 15.30 6.00
N LEU A 274 6.50 14.49 6.52
CA LEU A 274 7.70 14.12 5.76
C LEU A 274 7.38 13.22 4.57
N GLY A 275 6.45 12.30 4.72
CA GLY A 275 5.93 11.49 3.61
C GLY A 275 5.38 12.39 2.49
N THR A 276 4.48 13.32 2.83
CA THR A 276 3.95 14.30 1.86
C THR A 276 5.07 15.14 1.21
N ALA A 277 6.10 15.51 1.97
CA ALA A 277 7.21 16.31 1.45
C ALA A 277 8.05 15.55 0.42
N THR A 278 8.38 14.27 0.67
CA THR A 278 9.19 13.46 -0.25
C THR A 278 8.51 13.23 -1.60
N ARG A 279 7.19 13.31 -1.68
CA ARG A 279 6.46 13.23 -2.96
C ARG A 279 6.53 14.49 -3.82
N SER A 280 7.36 15.46 -3.44
CA SER A 280 7.58 16.68 -4.22
C SER A 280 8.72 16.50 -5.24
N ASP A 281 8.43 16.64 -6.54
CA ASP A 281 9.42 16.60 -7.65
C ASP A 281 10.36 17.81 -7.69
N SER A 282 10.53 18.54 -6.58
CA SER A 282 11.40 19.71 -6.56
C SER A 282 12.87 19.31 -6.44
N ASP A 283 13.76 19.93 -7.24
CA ASP A 283 15.23 19.76 -7.13
C ASP A 283 15.74 19.95 -5.67
N ALA A 284 14.96 20.60 -4.80
CA ALA A 284 15.32 20.83 -3.41
C ALA A 284 14.96 19.63 -2.52
N MET A 285 13.83 18.98 -2.79
CA MET A 285 13.45 17.76 -2.09
C MET A 285 14.28 16.55 -2.54
N GLU A 286 14.56 16.40 -3.83
CA GLU A 286 15.50 15.35 -4.30
C GLU A 286 16.86 15.42 -3.57
N ARG A 287 17.39 16.64 -3.37
CA ARG A 287 18.64 16.81 -2.60
C ARG A 287 18.45 16.52 -1.11
N TRP A 288 17.30 16.87 -0.55
CA TRP A 288 16.98 16.60 0.83
C TRP A 288 16.94 15.08 1.10
N GLU A 289 16.37 14.31 0.20
CA GLU A 289 16.29 12.84 0.25
C GLU A 289 17.68 12.20 0.17
N GLN A 290 18.50 12.66 -0.78
CA GLN A 290 19.90 12.20 -0.89
C GLN A 290 20.70 12.53 0.36
N ASP A 291 20.57 13.76 0.89
CA ASP A 291 21.26 14.19 2.10
C ASP A 291 20.72 13.42 3.34
N MET A 292 19.42 13.09 3.42
CA MET A 292 18.83 12.28 4.50
C MET A 292 19.35 10.86 4.47
N THR A 293 19.43 10.24 3.30
CA THR A 293 19.99 8.91 3.10
C THR A 293 21.48 8.88 3.49
N ALA A 294 22.25 9.87 3.06
CA ALA A 294 23.67 9.99 3.39
C ALA A 294 23.95 10.26 4.88
N LEU A 295 22.96 10.83 5.59
CA LEU A 295 23.06 11.09 7.04
C LEU A 295 22.80 9.85 7.90
N GLY A 296 22.29 8.78 7.30
CA GLY A 296 21.80 7.60 8.02
C GLY A 296 22.84 6.92 8.89
N ASP A 297 24.09 6.81 8.44
CA ASP A 297 25.21 6.20 9.16
C ASP A 297 25.88 7.14 10.18
N ASP A 298 25.63 8.44 10.11
CA ASP A 298 26.15 9.44 11.04
C ASP A 298 25.49 9.33 12.43
N ARG A 299 26.25 9.72 13.47
CA ARG A 299 25.74 9.74 14.83
C ARG A 299 25.13 11.10 15.19
N VAL A 300 23.87 11.08 15.55
CA VAL A 300 23.06 12.24 15.92
C VAL A 300 23.40 12.66 17.36
N GLY A 301 23.59 13.95 17.60
CA GLY A 301 23.89 14.50 18.94
C GLY A 301 25.31 14.23 19.43
N GLY A 302 26.19 13.70 18.60
CA GLY A 302 27.63 13.50 18.88
C GLY A 302 28.03 12.05 19.18
N PRO A 303 29.29 11.82 19.60
CA PRO A 303 29.82 10.48 19.83
C PRO A 303 29.00 9.71 20.88
N GLY A 304 28.37 8.61 20.49
CA GLY A 304 27.52 7.78 21.35
C GLY A 304 26.02 8.05 21.24
N GLY A 305 25.61 9.01 20.40
CA GLY A 305 24.20 9.17 20.01
C GLY A 305 23.72 8.07 19.07
N PRO A 306 22.40 8.00 18.79
CA PRO A 306 21.86 7.08 17.81
C PRO A 306 22.35 7.38 16.39
N HIS A 307 22.31 6.41 15.51
CA HIS A 307 22.51 6.65 14.08
C HIS A 307 21.29 7.36 13.47
N GLY A 308 21.51 8.13 12.40
CA GLY A 308 20.44 8.82 11.66
C GLY A 308 19.35 7.87 11.17
N PHE A 309 19.76 6.66 10.74
CA PHE A 309 18.83 5.60 10.37
C PHE A 309 17.81 5.26 11.45
N LEU A 310 18.18 5.25 12.74
CA LEU A 310 17.22 4.99 13.82
C LEU A 310 16.17 6.09 13.95
N ALA A 311 16.57 7.35 13.82
CA ALA A 311 15.65 8.47 13.95
C ALA A 311 14.68 8.56 12.77
N MET A 312 15.20 8.45 11.54
CA MET A 312 14.37 8.51 10.35
C MET A 312 13.46 7.30 10.22
N SER A 313 13.95 6.08 10.47
CA SER A 313 13.11 4.87 10.44
C SER A 313 11.97 4.89 11.46
N ALA A 314 12.14 5.59 12.59
CA ALA A 314 11.03 5.79 13.52
C ALA A 314 9.92 6.67 12.91
N LEU A 315 10.26 7.64 12.06
CA LEU A 315 9.32 8.51 11.36
C LEU A 315 8.72 7.84 10.13
N LEU A 316 9.46 6.91 9.49
CA LEU A 316 8.94 6.07 8.38
C LEU A 316 7.75 5.18 8.78
N ARG A 317 7.48 4.99 10.08
CA ARG A 317 6.36 4.17 10.57
C ARG A 317 4.98 4.74 10.25
N THR A 318 4.90 5.98 9.83
CA THR A 318 3.70 6.64 9.31
C THR A 318 4.04 7.39 8.03
N GLY A 319 3.05 8.00 7.41
CA GLY A 319 3.26 8.74 6.17
C GLY A 319 3.39 7.86 4.93
N ASP A 320 3.18 8.50 3.81
CA ASP A 320 3.21 7.91 2.48
C ASP A 320 4.38 8.54 1.71
N TYR A 321 5.53 7.87 1.78
CA TYR A 321 6.80 8.38 1.26
C TYR A 321 6.96 8.10 -0.23
N ASP A 322 7.83 8.89 -0.88
CA ASP A 322 8.21 8.65 -2.26
C ASP A 322 8.84 7.26 -2.44
N PRO A 323 8.42 6.49 -3.48
CA PRO A 323 8.92 5.15 -3.71
C PRO A 323 10.43 5.09 -3.98
N ASP A 324 11.01 6.02 -4.74
CA ASP A 324 12.43 6.05 -5.05
C ASP A 324 13.25 6.36 -3.79
N PHE A 325 12.77 7.30 -2.96
CA PHE A 325 13.39 7.59 -1.66
C PHE A 325 13.41 6.34 -0.76
N LEU A 326 12.29 5.61 -0.65
CA LEU A 326 12.23 4.41 0.20
C LEU A 326 13.22 3.31 -0.27
N VAL A 327 13.37 3.14 -1.59
CA VAL A 327 14.31 2.16 -2.14
C VAL A 327 15.75 2.56 -1.85
N ASP A 328 16.13 3.80 -2.16
CA ASP A 328 17.49 4.32 -1.96
C ASP A 328 17.88 4.33 -0.48
N TYR A 329 16.96 4.77 0.39
CA TYR A 329 17.15 4.75 1.84
C TYR A 329 17.29 3.33 2.37
N GLY A 330 16.46 2.40 1.90
CA GLY A 330 16.51 0.99 2.29
C GLY A 330 17.81 0.33 1.87
N ASP A 331 18.33 0.62 0.68
CA ASP A 331 19.62 0.14 0.19
C ASP A 331 20.78 0.61 1.06
N ALA A 332 20.79 1.89 1.39
CA ALA A 332 21.81 2.46 2.24
C ALA A 332 21.76 1.86 3.66
N LEU A 333 20.57 1.71 4.22
CA LEU A 333 20.36 1.12 5.56
C LEU A 333 20.86 -0.34 5.62
N LEU A 334 20.42 -1.18 4.67
CA LEU A 334 20.83 -2.59 4.68
C LEU A 334 22.31 -2.77 4.37
N SER A 335 22.87 -1.98 3.43
CA SER A 335 24.31 -2.00 3.15
C SER A 335 25.13 -1.64 4.40
N PHE A 336 24.72 -0.60 5.13
CA PHE A 336 25.38 -0.20 6.37
C PHE A 336 25.28 -1.28 7.46
N GLU A 337 24.13 -1.95 7.58
CA GLU A 337 23.96 -3.05 8.53
C GLU A 337 24.84 -4.26 8.16
N GLN A 338 24.89 -4.63 6.88
CA GLN A 338 25.67 -5.78 6.39
C GLN A 338 27.19 -5.54 6.45
N ASP A 339 27.65 -4.31 6.32
CA ASP A 339 29.07 -3.96 6.48
C ASP A 339 29.53 -4.06 7.94
N TYR A 340 28.62 -4.17 8.90
CA TYR A 340 28.95 -4.32 10.30
C TYR A 340 29.35 -5.76 10.63
N ASP A 341 30.62 -5.94 11.10
CA ASP A 341 31.13 -7.26 11.51
C ASP A 341 30.60 -7.65 12.90
N GLY A 342 29.29 -7.91 13.01
CA GLY A 342 28.63 -8.27 14.26
C GLY A 342 27.15 -8.52 14.06
N ARG A 343 26.44 -8.75 15.17
CA ARG A 343 24.98 -8.90 15.10
C ARG A 343 24.31 -7.54 14.89
N PRO A 344 23.27 -7.43 14.07
CA PRO A 344 22.50 -6.19 13.91
C PRO A 344 22.07 -5.57 15.24
N SER A 345 21.60 -6.38 16.19
CA SER A 345 21.23 -5.92 17.53
C SER A 345 22.36 -5.20 18.29
N MET A 346 23.62 -5.53 18.03
CA MET A 346 24.77 -4.85 18.66
C MET A 346 25.09 -3.51 17.99
N LEU A 347 24.76 -3.35 16.71
CA LEU A 347 24.90 -2.09 16.00
C LEU A 347 23.87 -1.07 16.47
N TRP A 348 22.61 -1.50 16.55
CA TRP A 348 21.47 -0.61 16.74
C TRP A 348 21.05 -0.41 18.21
N ASP A 349 21.12 -1.44 19.04
CA ASP A 349 20.69 -1.40 20.46
C ASP A 349 21.78 -0.85 21.39
N SER A 350 22.32 0.32 21.07
CA SER A 350 23.46 0.91 21.77
C SER A 350 23.10 1.58 23.11
N ASP A 351 21.86 2.05 23.32
CA ASP A 351 21.38 2.62 24.57
C ASP A 351 20.03 1.99 25.01
N PRO A 352 20.02 1.21 26.11
CA PRO A 352 18.81 0.60 26.64
C PRO A 352 17.72 1.58 27.07
N ARG A 353 18.02 2.88 27.22
CA ARG A 353 17.05 3.91 27.60
C ARG A 353 16.39 4.56 26.40
N LEU A 354 16.99 4.44 25.22
CA LEU A 354 16.51 5.05 24.02
C LEU A 354 15.17 4.43 23.62
N ARG A 355 14.18 5.30 23.37
CA ARG A 355 12.89 4.94 22.80
C ARG A 355 12.64 5.85 21.63
N MET A 356 12.54 5.29 20.44
CA MET A 356 12.28 6.01 19.20
C MET A 356 10.84 5.82 18.70
N ASN A 357 10.12 4.78 19.19
CA ASN A 357 8.76 4.47 18.81
C ASN A 357 7.78 4.66 19.97
N PHE A 358 6.68 5.38 19.70
CA PHE A 358 5.56 5.63 20.61
C PHE A 358 4.23 5.17 20.01
N LEU A 359 4.24 4.60 18.79
CA LEU A 359 3.04 4.27 18.02
C LEU A 359 2.49 2.89 18.34
N GLY A 360 1.16 2.79 18.41
CA GLY A 360 0.40 1.55 18.41
C GLY A 360 0.66 0.59 19.56
N GLU A 361 0.08 -0.60 19.43
CA GLU A 361 0.24 -1.69 20.39
C GLU A 361 1.69 -2.20 20.44
N GLY A 362 2.41 -2.21 19.32
CA GLY A 362 3.81 -2.62 19.27
C GLY A 362 4.71 -1.83 20.22
N ALA A 363 4.51 -0.50 20.35
CA ALA A 363 5.23 0.31 21.31
C ALA A 363 4.90 -0.07 22.77
N GLN A 364 3.67 -0.47 23.04
CA GLN A 364 3.21 -0.93 24.36
C GLN A 364 3.73 -2.33 24.67
N GLU A 365 3.81 -3.20 23.69
CA GLU A 365 4.34 -4.57 23.84
C GLU A 365 5.86 -4.66 23.92
N GLY A 366 6.58 -3.54 23.71
CA GLY A 366 8.02 -3.45 23.90
C GLY A 366 8.85 -3.08 22.69
N ASP A 367 8.26 -2.85 21.51
CA ASP A 367 8.98 -2.29 20.37
C ASP A 367 9.33 -0.82 20.63
N ARG A 368 10.57 -0.58 21.04
CA ARG A 368 11.10 0.74 21.33
C ARG A 368 11.62 1.50 20.13
N GLY A 369 11.45 0.96 18.91
CA GLY A 369 11.95 1.56 17.68
C GLY A 369 13.47 1.59 17.60
N ARG A 370 14.14 0.55 18.11
CA ARG A 370 15.60 0.43 18.06
C ARG A 370 16.10 -0.46 16.94
N ASP A 371 15.20 -1.15 16.23
CA ASP A 371 15.49 -1.79 14.96
C ASP A 371 14.98 -0.90 13.81
N PRO A 372 15.88 -0.23 13.06
CA PRO A 372 15.46 0.68 12.00
C PRO A 372 14.84 -0.06 10.82
N VAL A 373 15.14 -1.34 10.62
CA VAL A 373 14.59 -2.13 9.52
C VAL A 373 13.11 -2.37 9.70
N ILE A 374 12.60 -2.44 10.93
CA ILE A 374 11.16 -2.55 11.20
C ILE A 374 10.41 -1.33 10.62
N GLY A 375 10.88 -0.11 10.88
CA GLY A 375 10.24 1.10 10.35
C GLY A 375 10.29 1.18 8.81
N LEU A 376 11.38 0.73 8.20
CA LEU A 376 11.48 0.61 6.74
C LEU A 376 10.47 -0.42 6.20
N MET A 377 10.36 -1.59 6.82
CA MET A 377 9.40 -2.62 6.38
C MET A 377 7.96 -2.15 6.54
N GLU A 378 7.63 -1.44 7.62
CA GLU A 378 6.30 -0.83 7.79
C GLU A 378 6.00 0.21 6.70
N ALA A 379 6.98 1.01 6.26
CA ALA A 379 6.82 1.94 5.16
C ALA A 379 6.62 1.21 3.82
N LEU A 380 7.45 0.21 3.52
CA LEU A 380 7.31 -0.61 2.31
C LEU A 380 5.97 -1.35 2.28
N GLY A 381 5.50 -1.86 3.43
CA GLY A 381 4.17 -2.50 3.52
C GLY A 381 3.01 -1.56 3.16
N ARG A 382 3.14 -0.26 3.37
CA ARG A 382 2.15 0.74 2.97
C ARG A 382 2.33 1.26 1.54
N THR A 383 3.54 1.12 0.96
CA THR A 383 3.89 1.62 -0.37
C THR A 383 4.25 0.46 -1.30
N PRO A 384 3.25 -0.27 -1.86
CA PRO A 384 3.49 -1.47 -2.67
C PRO A 384 4.44 -1.25 -3.84
N GLU A 385 4.37 -0.09 -4.50
CA GLU A 385 5.28 0.27 -5.59
C GLU A 385 6.75 0.25 -5.14
N ALA A 386 7.05 0.88 -3.99
CA ALA A 386 8.38 0.85 -3.40
C ALA A 386 8.78 -0.58 -3.00
N ALA A 387 7.86 -1.34 -2.39
CA ALA A 387 8.11 -2.71 -1.98
C ALA A 387 8.43 -3.62 -3.17
N THR A 388 7.67 -3.52 -4.26
CA THR A 388 7.90 -4.29 -5.49
C THR A 388 9.27 -3.98 -6.09
N ARG A 389 9.66 -2.71 -6.18
CA ARG A 389 11.00 -2.30 -6.65
C ARG A 389 12.12 -2.76 -5.70
N PHE A 390 11.91 -2.66 -4.40
CA PHE A 390 12.88 -3.05 -3.38
C PHE A 390 13.19 -4.55 -3.41
N PHE A 391 12.18 -5.37 -3.63
CA PHE A 391 12.30 -6.82 -3.76
C PHE A 391 12.36 -7.30 -5.20
N ALA A 392 12.53 -6.42 -6.19
CA ALA A 392 12.63 -6.82 -7.59
C ALA A 392 13.75 -7.84 -7.80
N PRO A 393 13.56 -8.85 -8.67
CA PRO A 393 14.60 -9.82 -8.98
C PRO A 393 15.81 -9.15 -9.64
N PRO A 394 17.00 -9.75 -9.53
CA PRO A 394 18.19 -9.27 -10.23
C PRO A 394 17.99 -9.29 -11.75
N ASP A 395 18.71 -8.41 -12.45
CA ASP A 395 18.70 -8.37 -13.92
C ASP A 395 19.01 -9.73 -14.54
N GLY A 396 18.14 -10.20 -15.44
CA GLY A 396 18.29 -11.49 -16.10
C GLY A 396 17.57 -12.65 -15.41
N PHE A 397 16.89 -12.39 -14.28
CA PHE A 397 15.94 -13.35 -13.74
C PHE A 397 14.80 -13.54 -14.75
N SER A 398 14.68 -14.74 -15.28
CA SER A 398 13.60 -15.11 -16.19
C SER A 398 13.01 -16.43 -15.72
N PRO A 399 11.80 -16.43 -15.14
CA PRO A 399 11.12 -17.66 -14.75
C PRO A 399 10.76 -18.52 -15.95
N SER A 400 10.73 -17.94 -17.18
CA SER A 400 10.28 -18.58 -18.41
C SER A 400 11.39 -19.21 -19.23
N ASP A 401 12.65 -19.27 -18.81
CA ASP A 401 13.74 -19.88 -19.55
C ASP A 401 13.61 -21.41 -19.65
N GLY A 402 12.54 -21.77 -20.34
CA GLY A 402 12.50 -23.08 -21.04
C GLY A 402 11.79 -24.19 -20.30
N TYR A 403 10.59 -24.41 -20.71
CA TYR A 403 9.98 -25.73 -20.65
C TYR A 403 10.45 -26.60 -21.84
N PRO A 404 10.93 -27.82 -21.63
CA PRO A 404 11.42 -28.42 -20.41
C PRO A 404 12.95 -28.27 -20.30
N ALA A 405 13.45 -27.65 -19.28
CA ALA A 405 14.85 -27.82 -18.96
C ALA A 405 15.09 -29.30 -18.62
N PRO A 406 16.06 -29.97 -19.23
CA PRO A 406 16.47 -31.30 -18.77
C PRO A 406 16.86 -31.16 -17.29
N PRO A 407 16.77 -32.25 -16.47
CA PRO A 407 17.16 -32.22 -15.10
C PRO A 407 18.58 -31.66 -14.99
N GLN A 408 18.71 -30.40 -14.66
CA GLN A 408 20.01 -29.79 -14.45
C GLN A 408 20.56 -30.42 -13.19
N VAL A 409 21.76 -30.95 -13.31
CA VAL A 409 22.54 -31.38 -12.16
C VAL A 409 22.60 -30.18 -11.23
N PHE A 410 22.04 -30.34 -10.03
CA PHE A 410 22.05 -29.36 -8.97
C PHE A 410 23.47 -28.76 -8.83
N ASP A 411 23.63 -27.53 -9.25
CA ASP A 411 24.85 -26.75 -9.01
C ASP A 411 24.56 -25.80 -7.85
N PRO A 412 25.07 -26.13 -6.64
CA PRO A 412 24.81 -25.31 -5.46
C PRO A 412 25.37 -23.87 -5.55
N GLY A 413 26.09 -23.54 -6.63
CA GLY A 413 26.63 -22.21 -6.88
C GLY A 413 25.82 -21.37 -7.86
N ALA A 414 24.92 -21.98 -8.67
CA ALA A 414 24.11 -21.26 -9.66
C ALA A 414 22.78 -20.74 -9.11
N ASP A 415 22.26 -21.37 -8.05
CA ASP A 415 20.92 -21.05 -7.52
C ASP A 415 20.90 -19.77 -6.65
N ASN A 416 22.05 -19.28 -6.21
CA ASN A 416 22.15 -18.06 -5.41
C ASN A 416 21.99 -16.75 -6.19
N GLU A 417 22.03 -16.80 -7.53
CA GLU A 417 21.89 -15.62 -8.39
C GLU A 417 20.43 -15.32 -8.77
N GLN A 418 19.47 -16.17 -8.40
CA GLN A 418 18.07 -16.08 -8.82
C GLN A 418 17.13 -15.39 -7.85
N VAL A 419 17.55 -15.08 -6.65
CA VAL A 419 16.76 -14.40 -5.62
C VAL A 419 17.40 -13.08 -5.25
N ASN A 420 16.58 -12.04 -5.09
CA ASN A 420 17.00 -10.73 -4.62
C ASN A 420 17.77 -10.86 -3.29
N GLU A 421 18.95 -10.26 -3.23
CA GLU A 421 19.87 -10.38 -2.10
C GLU A 421 19.25 -9.83 -0.80
N ARG A 422 18.46 -8.76 -0.89
CA ARG A 422 17.72 -8.17 0.25
C ARG A 422 16.65 -9.12 0.75
N LEU A 423 15.89 -9.74 -0.16
CA LEU A 423 14.86 -10.72 0.19
C LEU A 423 15.50 -11.89 0.96
N ARG A 424 16.61 -12.46 0.45
CA ARG A 424 17.30 -13.56 1.11
C ARG A 424 17.84 -13.15 2.47
N TYR A 425 18.51 -12.00 2.54
CA TYR A 425 19.04 -11.48 3.80
C TYR A 425 17.96 -11.32 4.87
N LEU A 426 16.86 -10.64 4.55
CA LEU A 426 15.78 -10.37 5.49
C LEU A 426 15.02 -11.63 5.90
N ALA A 427 14.83 -12.58 4.99
CA ALA A 427 14.07 -13.80 5.25
C ALA A 427 14.85 -14.85 6.04
N SER A 428 16.15 -15.06 5.76
CA SER A 428 16.90 -16.21 6.28
C SER A 428 18.22 -15.90 6.98
N GLU A 429 18.87 -14.77 6.68
CA GLU A 429 20.21 -14.47 7.20
C GLU A 429 20.21 -13.49 8.36
N ARG A 430 19.24 -12.54 8.37
CA ARG A 430 19.16 -11.49 9.38
C ARG A 430 18.65 -11.98 10.71
N GLU A 431 19.35 -11.66 11.81
CA GLU A 431 18.82 -11.83 13.16
C GLU A 431 17.83 -10.70 13.47
N TRP A 432 16.56 -11.04 13.66
CA TRP A 432 15.53 -10.13 14.11
C TRP A 432 15.42 -10.13 15.64
N TRP A 433 15.05 -8.98 16.23
CA TRP A 433 14.91 -8.86 17.68
C TRP A 433 13.87 -7.80 18.06
N LEU A 434 13.33 -7.94 19.28
CA LEU A 434 12.56 -6.89 19.94
C LEU A 434 13.34 -6.38 21.16
N SER A 435 13.33 -5.07 21.33
CA SER A 435 13.94 -4.44 22.47
C SER A 435 12.90 -4.12 23.55
N THR A 436 12.70 -5.06 24.44
CA THR A 436 11.69 -5.00 25.54
C THR A 436 12.16 -4.17 26.74
N GLY A 437 13.32 -3.52 26.66
CA GLY A 437 13.89 -2.69 27.75
C GLY A 437 14.74 -3.46 28.75
N HIS A 438 14.98 -4.75 28.54
CA HIS A 438 15.97 -5.53 29.24
C HIS A 438 17.39 -5.25 28.69
N MET A 439 18.42 -5.69 29.43
CA MET A 439 19.80 -5.45 29.02
C MET A 439 20.23 -6.23 27.76
N ALA A 440 19.46 -7.20 27.35
CA ALA A 440 19.63 -7.94 26.09
C ALA A 440 18.33 -7.88 25.29
N PRO A 441 18.40 -7.65 23.98
CA PRO A 441 17.23 -7.73 23.10
C PRO A 441 16.72 -9.18 23.04
N ASP A 442 15.42 -9.34 22.90
CA ASP A 442 14.80 -10.64 22.73
C ASP A 442 14.81 -11.00 21.23
N PRO A 443 15.50 -12.07 20.81
CA PRO A 443 15.48 -12.52 19.43
C PRO A 443 14.10 -13.04 19.04
N ILE A 444 13.67 -12.72 17.83
CA ILE A 444 12.48 -13.23 17.20
C ILE A 444 12.82 -13.87 15.86
N PRO A 445 12.05 -14.84 15.37
CA PRO A 445 12.32 -15.47 14.08
C PRO A 445 12.29 -14.47 12.92
N VAL A 446 11.21 -13.69 12.85
CA VAL A 446 11.00 -12.62 11.86
C VAL A 446 9.96 -11.65 12.44
N HIS A 447 10.01 -10.39 12.02
CA HIS A 447 9.03 -9.39 12.41
C HIS A 447 7.88 -9.35 11.40
N ASP A 448 6.63 -9.16 11.88
CA ASP A 448 5.43 -9.14 11.04
C ASP A 448 5.51 -8.07 9.94
N SER A 449 6.16 -6.92 10.19
CA SER A 449 6.36 -5.87 9.19
C SER A 449 7.09 -6.33 7.93
N PHE A 450 7.98 -7.32 8.03
CA PHE A 450 8.61 -7.93 6.85
C PHE A 450 7.60 -8.76 6.04
N ALA A 451 6.71 -9.48 6.72
CA ALA A 451 5.62 -10.20 6.07
C ALA A 451 4.69 -9.23 5.31
N ASP A 452 4.35 -8.09 5.92
CA ASP A 452 3.55 -7.03 5.31
C ASP A 452 4.24 -6.40 4.10
N ALA A 453 5.55 -6.11 4.20
CA ALA A 453 6.32 -5.55 3.08
C ALA A 453 6.43 -6.53 1.90
N LEU A 454 6.68 -7.81 2.18
CA LEU A 454 6.77 -8.84 1.15
C LEU A 454 5.41 -9.13 0.49
N PHE A 455 4.35 -9.12 1.30
CA PHE A 455 2.98 -9.19 0.80
C PHE A 455 2.68 -8.02 -0.15
N ALA A 456 2.99 -6.80 0.24
CA ALA A 456 2.78 -5.62 -0.59
C ALA A 456 3.56 -5.73 -1.91
N ALA A 457 4.81 -6.18 -1.86
CA ALA A 457 5.67 -6.35 -3.01
C ALA A 457 5.15 -7.39 -4.01
N ALA A 458 4.63 -8.52 -3.53
CA ALA A 458 4.17 -9.62 -4.37
C ALA A 458 2.72 -9.46 -4.85
N THR A 459 1.93 -8.60 -4.22
CA THR A 459 0.49 -8.47 -4.53
C THR A 459 0.08 -7.12 -5.10
N GLY A 460 0.92 -6.08 -4.93
CA GLY A 460 0.54 -4.71 -5.23
C GLY A 460 -0.51 -4.13 -4.25
N ASN A 461 -0.80 -4.81 -3.13
CA ASN A 461 -1.80 -4.41 -2.14
C ASN A 461 -1.12 -4.05 -0.81
N PRO A 462 -1.42 -2.92 -0.18
CA PRO A 462 -0.77 -2.52 1.05
C PRO A 462 -1.16 -3.38 2.26
N SER A 463 -0.31 -3.42 3.26
CA SER A 463 -0.60 -3.77 4.65
C SER A 463 -0.94 -5.23 4.99
N GLY A 464 -0.46 -6.23 4.25
CA GLY A 464 -0.59 -7.65 4.66
C GLY A 464 -2.01 -8.22 4.71
N VAL A 465 -3.04 -7.41 4.42
CA VAL A 465 -4.45 -7.79 4.44
C VAL A 465 -5.17 -7.26 3.21
N PHE A 466 -5.86 -8.14 2.49
CA PHE A 466 -6.77 -7.71 1.44
C PHE A 466 -8.03 -7.12 2.06
N THR A 467 -8.37 -5.88 1.71
CA THR A 467 -9.69 -5.30 1.94
C THR A 467 -10.39 -5.09 0.61
N ALA A 468 -11.72 -5.03 0.61
CA ALA A 468 -12.46 -4.80 -0.63
C ALA A 468 -12.01 -3.49 -1.30
N ASP A 469 -11.70 -2.50 -0.50
CA ASP A 469 -11.36 -1.14 -0.91
C ASP A 469 -9.99 -1.09 -1.57
N THR A 470 -8.95 -1.60 -0.89
CA THR A 470 -7.58 -1.63 -1.43
C THR A 470 -7.49 -2.50 -2.69
N VAL A 471 -8.20 -3.63 -2.74
CA VAL A 471 -8.23 -4.51 -3.91
C VAL A 471 -8.90 -3.83 -5.10
N GLU A 472 -10.04 -3.12 -4.91
CA GLU A 472 -10.74 -2.47 -6.01
C GLU A 472 -9.97 -1.26 -6.55
N GLU A 473 -9.37 -0.44 -5.68
CA GLU A 473 -8.51 0.68 -6.04
C GLU A 473 -7.32 0.18 -6.87
N ARG A 474 -6.54 -0.76 -6.33
CA ARG A 474 -5.35 -1.29 -7.00
C ARG A 474 -5.63 -2.04 -8.30
N LEU A 475 -6.76 -2.72 -8.41
CA LEU A 475 -7.19 -3.33 -9.67
C LEU A 475 -7.61 -2.29 -10.71
N ALA A 476 -8.26 -1.20 -10.29
CA ALA A 476 -8.67 -0.11 -11.18
C ALA A 476 -7.45 0.63 -11.75
N ASP A 477 -6.39 0.77 -10.96
CA ASP A 477 -5.13 1.39 -11.36
C ASP A 477 -4.21 0.44 -12.15
N GLY A 478 -4.50 -0.86 -12.13
CA GLY A 478 -3.69 -1.89 -12.81
C GLY A 478 -2.44 -2.31 -12.03
N ASP A 479 -2.39 -2.00 -10.73
CA ASP A 479 -1.22 -2.21 -9.87
C ASP A 479 -1.15 -3.62 -9.27
N MET A 480 -2.25 -4.36 -9.24
CA MET A 480 -2.27 -5.75 -8.75
C MET A 480 -1.92 -6.73 -9.85
N ARG A 481 -1.10 -7.75 -9.52
CA ARG A 481 -0.70 -8.82 -10.45
C ARG A 481 -0.06 -8.28 -11.74
N THR A 482 0.81 -7.30 -11.61
CA THR A 482 1.67 -6.83 -12.70
C THR A 482 2.79 -7.84 -12.98
N ALA A 483 3.51 -7.68 -14.08
CA ALA A 483 4.70 -8.49 -14.35
C ALA A 483 5.72 -8.41 -13.21
N ASP A 484 5.89 -7.23 -12.62
CA ASP A 484 6.86 -7.02 -11.55
C ASP A 484 6.44 -7.69 -10.24
N THR A 485 5.17 -7.58 -9.82
CA THR A 485 4.65 -8.29 -8.64
C THR A 485 4.70 -9.81 -8.84
N THR A 486 4.43 -10.30 -10.06
CA THR A 486 4.52 -11.71 -10.42
C THR A 486 5.96 -12.23 -10.30
N ARG A 487 6.96 -11.44 -10.73
CA ARG A 487 8.38 -11.81 -10.56
C ARG A 487 8.82 -11.85 -9.10
N VAL A 488 8.29 -10.95 -8.25
CA VAL A 488 8.52 -11.04 -6.81
C VAL A 488 7.91 -12.31 -6.25
N MET A 489 6.67 -12.65 -6.63
CA MET A 489 6.04 -13.91 -6.21
C MET A 489 6.82 -15.15 -6.64
N ASP A 490 7.38 -15.15 -7.85
CA ASP A 490 8.25 -16.23 -8.34
C ASP A 490 9.46 -16.46 -7.41
N GLN A 491 10.12 -15.38 -6.98
CA GLN A 491 11.24 -15.48 -6.06
C GLN A 491 10.81 -16.02 -4.70
N VAL A 492 9.65 -15.58 -4.20
CA VAL A 492 9.08 -16.06 -2.94
C VAL A 492 8.80 -17.56 -3.02
N MET A 493 8.17 -18.02 -4.11
CA MET A 493 7.90 -19.44 -4.33
C MET A 493 9.21 -20.25 -4.42
N HIS A 494 10.24 -19.70 -5.06
CA HIS A 494 11.53 -20.36 -5.19
C HIS A 494 12.28 -20.39 -3.85
N LEU A 495 12.30 -19.30 -3.09
CA LEU A 495 12.95 -19.20 -1.80
C LEU A 495 12.36 -20.20 -0.80
N TYR A 496 11.06 -20.13 -0.57
CA TYR A 496 10.38 -20.97 0.43
C TYR A 496 10.14 -22.41 -0.03
N GLY A 497 10.03 -22.64 -1.33
CA GLY A 497 9.81 -23.98 -1.87
C GLY A 497 11.09 -24.76 -2.14
N THR A 498 12.15 -24.10 -2.62
CA THR A 498 13.31 -24.80 -3.16
C THR A 498 14.62 -24.49 -2.43
N LEU A 499 14.93 -23.21 -2.21
CA LEU A 499 16.20 -22.82 -1.59
C LEU A 499 16.21 -23.11 -0.09
N GLU A 500 15.16 -22.69 0.61
CA GLU A 500 15.03 -22.78 2.06
C GLU A 500 13.70 -23.45 2.47
N PRO A 501 13.49 -24.73 2.15
CA PRO A 501 12.18 -25.38 2.29
C PRO A 501 11.64 -25.46 3.73
N ASN A 502 12.49 -25.29 4.74
CA ASN A 502 12.09 -25.26 6.15
C ASN A 502 11.91 -23.83 6.69
N LEU A 503 12.18 -22.80 5.89
CA LEU A 503 12.18 -21.41 6.33
C LEU A 503 10.84 -20.99 6.97
N LEU A 504 9.70 -21.42 6.40
CA LEU A 504 8.39 -21.10 6.97
C LEU A 504 8.16 -21.71 8.36
N GLU A 505 8.74 -22.87 8.64
CA GLU A 505 8.68 -23.46 10.00
C GLU A 505 9.51 -22.66 11.02
N GLU A 506 10.58 -22.02 10.54
CA GLU A 506 11.44 -21.15 11.34
C GLU A 506 10.87 -19.73 11.46
N THR A 507 10.01 -19.30 10.50
CA THR A 507 9.42 -17.97 10.43
C THR A 507 7.88 -18.03 10.37
N PRO A 508 7.18 -18.55 11.41
CA PRO A 508 5.74 -18.77 11.35
C PRO A 508 4.90 -17.49 11.17
N ALA A 509 5.43 -16.30 11.48
CA ALA A 509 4.80 -15.02 11.21
C ALA A 509 4.52 -14.80 9.71
N MET A 510 5.28 -15.44 8.83
CA MET A 510 5.09 -15.38 7.37
C MET A 510 3.90 -16.18 6.86
N GLY A 511 3.33 -17.10 7.67
CA GLY A 511 2.33 -18.07 7.21
C GLY A 511 1.08 -17.43 6.62
N ALA A 512 0.54 -16.40 7.28
CA ALA A 512 -0.65 -15.69 6.80
C ALA A 512 -0.37 -14.92 5.48
N ALA A 513 0.73 -14.21 5.42
CA ALA A 513 1.11 -13.45 4.22
C ALA A 513 1.35 -14.36 3.01
N LEU A 514 2.13 -15.45 3.19
CA LEU A 514 2.40 -16.43 2.13
C LEU A 514 1.13 -17.15 1.69
N GLY A 515 0.22 -17.49 2.61
CA GLY A 515 -1.07 -18.08 2.30
C GLY A 515 -1.98 -17.12 1.50
N ALA A 516 -2.00 -15.85 1.84
CA ALA A 516 -2.75 -14.83 1.12
C ALA A 516 -2.18 -14.56 -0.28
N MET A 517 -0.85 -14.49 -0.40
CA MET A 517 -0.16 -14.39 -1.70
C MET A 517 -0.49 -15.60 -2.59
N ALA A 518 -0.39 -16.82 -2.07
CA ALA A 518 -0.76 -18.02 -2.80
C ALA A 518 -2.22 -18.00 -3.26
N GLY A 519 -3.13 -17.46 -2.44
CA GLY A 519 -4.54 -17.27 -2.81
C GLY A 519 -4.71 -16.39 -4.05
N LEU A 520 -3.98 -15.27 -4.13
CA LEU A 520 -4.02 -14.35 -5.28
C LEU A 520 -3.46 -14.98 -6.57
N TYR A 521 -2.52 -15.92 -6.45
CA TYR A 521 -1.89 -16.62 -7.57
C TYR A 521 -2.42 -18.05 -7.74
N MET A 522 -3.63 -18.32 -7.28
CA MET A 522 -4.19 -19.69 -7.31
C MET A 522 -4.41 -20.23 -8.72
N ASP A 523 -4.70 -19.37 -9.69
CA ASP A 523 -4.79 -19.75 -11.09
C ASP A 523 -3.43 -20.18 -11.68
N ASP A 524 -2.34 -19.51 -11.31
CA ASP A 524 -0.98 -19.89 -11.72
C ASP A 524 -0.54 -21.21 -11.04
N ILE A 525 -0.87 -21.37 -9.76
CA ILE A 525 -0.63 -22.62 -9.03
C ILE A 525 -1.36 -23.78 -9.71
N ASN A 526 -2.64 -23.64 -10.02
CA ASN A 526 -3.43 -24.66 -10.72
C ASN A 526 -2.90 -24.93 -12.14
N PHE A 527 -2.45 -23.89 -12.85
CA PHE A 527 -1.82 -24.06 -14.16
C PHE A 527 -0.61 -24.99 -14.10
N TRP A 528 0.28 -24.81 -13.12
CA TRP A 528 1.48 -25.64 -13.00
C TRP A 528 1.20 -27.05 -12.44
N ILE A 529 0.26 -27.19 -11.52
CA ILE A 529 -0.12 -28.50 -10.97
C ILE A 529 -0.82 -29.36 -12.05
N SER A 530 -1.59 -28.75 -12.93
CA SER A 530 -2.27 -29.46 -14.05
C SER A 530 -1.34 -29.86 -15.21
N ASP A 531 -0.03 -29.94 -15.00
CA ASP A 531 0.95 -30.20 -16.08
C ASP A 531 0.68 -31.49 -16.88
N ASP A 532 0.16 -32.53 -16.26
CA ASP A 532 -0.24 -33.78 -16.90
C ASP A 532 -1.59 -33.69 -17.64
N SER A 533 -2.36 -32.61 -17.49
CA SER A 533 -3.66 -32.41 -18.16
C SER A 533 -3.66 -31.19 -19.08
N GLU A 534 -3.39 -31.40 -20.34
CA GLU A 534 -3.48 -30.35 -21.38
C GLU A 534 -4.87 -29.67 -21.42
N ALA A 535 -5.94 -30.38 -21.05
CA ALA A 535 -7.29 -29.85 -21.06
C ALA A 535 -7.56 -28.92 -19.88
N ALA A 536 -7.05 -29.25 -18.67
CA ALA A 536 -7.14 -28.37 -17.49
C ALA A 536 -6.30 -27.10 -17.69
N ARG A 537 -5.09 -27.21 -18.25
CA ARG A 537 -4.23 -26.06 -18.58
C ARG A 537 -4.89 -25.13 -19.58
N ARG A 538 -5.44 -25.67 -20.68
CA ARG A 538 -6.18 -24.86 -21.66
C ARG A 538 -7.41 -24.19 -21.05
N LEU A 539 -8.14 -24.88 -20.18
CA LEU A 539 -9.28 -24.27 -19.50
C LEU A 539 -8.83 -23.10 -18.61
N ASN A 540 -7.73 -23.26 -17.88
CA ASN A 540 -7.15 -22.20 -17.09
C ASN A 540 -6.71 -21.00 -17.98
N GLU A 541 -6.01 -21.25 -19.09
CA GLU A 541 -5.61 -20.23 -20.06
C GLU A 541 -6.81 -19.49 -20.67
N ASP A 542 -7.87 -20.22 -21.02
CA ASP A 542 -9.09 -19.65 -21.60
C ASP A 542 -9.86 -18.75 -20.61
N LEU A 543 -9.81 -19.06 -19.31
CA LEU A 543 -10.59 -18.39 -18.27
C LEU A 543 -9.87 -17.24 -17.59
N PHE A 544 -8.55 -17.33 -17.40
CA PHE A 544 -7.78 -16.32 -16.65
C PHE A 544 -6.80 -15.56 -17.52
N GLY A 545 -6.33 -16.16 -18.62
CA GLY A 545 -5.25 -15.61 -19.41
C GLY A 545 -3.92 -15.64 -18.66
N SER A 546 -3.01 -14.78 -19.07
CA SER A 546 -1.73 -14.55 -18.41
C SER A 546 -1.51 -13.03 -18.40
N PRO A 547 -1.54 -12.36 -17.25
CA PRO A 547 -1.22 -10.93 -17.18
C PRO A 547 0.17 -10.71 -17.79
N ASP A 548 0.28 -9.85 -18.79
CA ASP A 548 1.53 -9.53 -19.51
C ASP A 548 2.35 -10.73 -20.01
N GLY A 549 1.76 -11.94 -20.04
CA GLY A 549 2.42 -13.17 -20.49
C GLY A 549 3.29 -13.86 -19.46
N GLU A 550 3.30 -13.39 -18.21
CA GLU A 550 4.05 -13.98 -17.10
C GLU A 550 3.13 -14.72 -16.12
N ARG A 551 3.62 -15.81 -15.52
CA ARG A 551 2.94 -16.62 -14.51
C ARG A 551 3.87 -16.92 -13.36
N ALA A 552 3.38 -16.78 -12.13
CA ALA A 552 4.13 -17.18 -10.96
C ALA A 552 4.23 -18.71 -10.85
N GLY A 553 5.36 -19.21 -10.32
CA GLY A 553 5.53 -20.62 -9.97
C GLY A 553 6.72 -21.34 -10.57
N ASN A 554 7.29 -20.83 -11.62
CA ASN A 554 8.53 -21.33 -12.23
C ASN A 554 8.57 -22.88 -12.42
N GLY A 555 7.41 -23.48 -12.81
CA GLY A 555 7.26 -24.88 -13.15
C GLY A 555 6.63 -25.76 -12.07
N HIS A 556 6.22 -26.94 -12.48
CA HIS A 556 5.48 -27.95 -11.68
C HIS A 556 6.20 -28.31 -10.37
N THR A 557 7.48 -28.66 -10.45
CA THR A 557 8.28 -29.09 -9.28
C THR A 557 8.40 -27.98 -8.21
N ASN A 558 8.67 -26.74 -8.62
CA ASN A 558 8.79 -25.62 -7.70
C ASN A 558 7.46 -25.30 -7.02
N THR A 559 6.37 -25.37 -7.77
CA THR A 559 5.01 -25.18 -7.24
C THR A 559 4.64 -26.25 -6.21
N ILE A 560 4.95 -27.53 -6.45
CA ILE A 560 4.74 -28.60 -5.46
C ILE A 560 5.51 -28.35 -4.17
N ARG A 561 6.80 -27.96 -4.30
CA ARG A 561 7.64 -27.67 -3.14
C ARG A 561 7.12 -26.48 -2.33
N PHE A 562 6.69 -25.42 -3.02
CA PHE A 562 6.09 -24.27 -2.37
C PHE A 562 4.79 -24.63 -1.65
N LEU A 563 3.87 -25.36 -2.30
CA LEU A 563 2.67 -25.88 -1.66
C LEU A 563 3.00 -26.77 -0.44
N GLY A 564 4.06 -27.58 -0.55
CA GLY A 564 4.59 -28.37 0.55
C GLY A 564 5.04 -27.52 1.72
N ALA A 565 5.77 -26.41 1.46
CA ALA A 565 6.17 -25.47 2.49
C ALA A 565 4.96 -24.81 3.16
N LEU A 566 3.96 -24.36 2.39
CA LEU A 566 2.71 -23.79 2.92
C LEU A 566 1.91 -24.81 3.73
N GLY A 567 1.85 -26.06 3.28
CA GLY A 567 1.16 -27.14 3.98
C GLY A 567 1.73 -27.43 5.38
N ARG A 568 3.02 -27.16 5.61
CA ARG A 568 3.66 -27.34 6.94
C ARG A 568 3.17 -26.33 7.97
N ASP A 569 2.85 -25.10 7.56
CA ASP A 569 2.28 -24.08 8.44
C ASP A 569 0.77 -24.21 8.55
N GLU A 570 0.21 -24.05 9.75
CA GLU A 570 -1.22 -24.26 10.01
C GLU A 570 -2.09 -23.20 9.32
N THR A 571 -1.66 -21.95 9.39
CA THR A 571 -2.40 -20.81 8.84
C THR A 571 -2.37 -20.85 7.31
N ALA A 572 -1.17 -21.00 6.73
CA ALA A 572 -0.99 -21.09 5.28
C ALA A 572 -1.74 -22.29 4.67
N HIS A 573 -1.68 -23.48 5.33
CA HIS A 573 -2.46 -24.67 4.93
C HIS A 573 -3.95 -24.37 4.85
N GLY A 574 -4.51 -23.71 5.87
CA GLY A 574 -5.93 -23.33 5.91
C GLY A 574 -6.30 -22.35 4.81
N MET A 575 -5.49 -21.31 4.61
CA MET A 575 -5.72 -20.28 3.61
C MET A 575 -5.64 -20.83 2.18
N VAL A 576 -4.63 -21.62 1.86
CA VAL A 576 -4.49 -22.27 0.55
C VAL A 576 -5.66 -23.22 0.27
N SER A 577 -6.05 -24.02 1.26
CA SER A 577 -7.20 -24.94 1.14
C SER A 577 -8.50 -24.20 0.83
N GLN A 578 -8.74 -23.06 1.48
CA GLN A 578 -9.91 -22.22 1.23
C GLN A 578 -9.84 -21.53 -0.13
N ALA A 579 -8.67 -20.97 -0.48
CA ALA A 579 -8.47 -20.32 -1.78
C ALA A 579 -8.72 -21.28 -2.95
N GLU A 580 -8.22 -22.51 -2.85
CA GLU A 580 -8.42 -23.55 -3.87
C GLU A 580 -9.91 -23.89 -4.06
N GLN A 581 -10.68 -23.98 -2.98
CA GLN A 581 -12.12 -24.22 -3.09
C GLN A 581 -12.84 -23.08 -3.79
N ILE A 582 -12.53 -21.82 -3.44
CA ILE A 582 -13.12 -20.62 -4.06
C ILE A 582 -12.76 -20.58 -5.55
N TYR A 583 -11.50 -20.82 -5.87
CA TYR A 583 -10.99 -20.87 -7.24
C TYR A 583 -11.75 -21.92 -8.07
N THR A 584 -11.81 -23.15 -7.57
CA THR A 584 -12.49 -24.25 -8.28
C THR A 584 -13.97 -23.97 -8.48
N LEU A 585 -14.69 -23.47 -7.48
CA LEU A 585 -16.09 -23.04 -7.62
C LEU A 585 -16.24 -21.92 -8.67
N GLY A 586 -15.28 -20.99 -8.73
CA GLY A 586 -15.21 -19.96 -9.77
C GLY A 586 -15.11 -20.56 -11.18
N VAL A 587 -14.19 -21.50 -11.39
CA VAL A 587 -14.00 -22.23 -12.66
C VAL A 587 -15.28 -22.99 -13.05
N LEU A 588 -15.85 -23.76 -12.11
CA LEU A 588 -17.06 -24.55 -12.38
C LEU A 588 -18.27 -23.67 -12.69
N SER A 589 -18.40 -22.52 -12.04
CA SER A 589 -19.48 -21.57 -12.31
C SER A 589 -19.35 -20.86 -13.66
N ALA A 590 -18.12 -20.64 -14.13
CA ALA A 590 -17.83 -20.05 -15.44
C ALA A 590 -17.98 -21.06 -16.59
N SER A 591 -17.83 -22.35 -16.29
CA SER A 591 -17.91 -23.46 -17.25
C SER A 591 -19.03 -24.44 -16.91
N PRO A 592 -20.32 -24.01 -17.00
CA PRO A 592 -21.43 -24.90 -16.68
C PRO A 592 -21.44 -26.11 -17.62
N PRO A 593 -21.73 -27.34 -17.11
CA PRO A 593 -21.63 -28.57 -17.88
C PRO A 593 -22.82 -28.72 -18.82
N THR A 594 -22.77 -28.00 -19.95
CA THR A 594 -23.85 -28.04 -20.99
C THR A 594 -23.63 -29.13 -22.05
N ASP A 595 -22.41 -29.65 -22.16
CA ASP A 595 -22.04 -30.76 -22.99
C ASP A 595 -20.95 -31.63 -22.32
N GLU A 596 -20.70 -32.82 -22.89
CA GLU A 596 -19.74 -33.78 -22.35
C GLU A 596 -18.31 -33.22 -22.28
N SER A 597 -17.89 -32.40 -23.25
CA SER A 597 -16.55 -31.82 -23.29
C SER A 597 -16.35 -30.80 -22.18
N GLN A 598 -17.36 -29.96 -21.88
CA GLN A 598 -17.33 -29.00 -20.77
C GLN A 598 -17.37 -29.76 -19.45
N PHE A 599 -18.19 -30.79 -19.31
CA PHE A 599 -18.24 -31.61 -18.13
C PHE A 599 -16.87 -32.23 -17.82
N LEU A 600 -16.22 -32.84 -18.81
CA LEU A 600 -14.89 -33.46 -18.62
C LEU A 600 -13.82 -32.42 -18.21
N ARG A 601 -13.83 -31.21 -18.81
CA ARG A 601 -12.89 -30.14 -18.42
C ARG A 601 -13.09 -29.68 -16.96
N GLY A 602 -14.34 -29.55 -16.51
CA GLY A 602 -14.62 -29.23 -15.12
C GLY A 602 -14.18 -30.35 -14.16
N MET A 603 -14.36 -31.60 -14.56
CA MET A 603 -13.87 -32.77 -13.78
C MET A 603 -12.33 -32.79 -13.67
N GLU A 604 -11.61 -32.39 -14.71
CA GLU A 604 -10.15 -32.26 -14.67
C GLU A 604 -9.71 -31.12 -13.74
N SER A 605 -10.42 -29.99 -13.71
CA SER A 605 -10.17 -28.92 -12.75
C SER A 605 -10.38 -29.40 -11.30
N ILE A 606 -11.41 -30.21 -11.04
CA ILE A 606 -11.62 -30.83 -9.73
C ILE A 606 -10.48 -31.80 -9.40
N SER A 607 -9.92 -32.52 -10.38
CA SER A 607 -8.74 -33.37 -10.17
C SER A 607 -7.53 -32.56 -9.73
N THR A 608 -7.26 -31.43 -10.37
CA THR A 608 -6.18 -30.54 -9.99
C THR A 608 -6.37 -29.98 -8.58
N ALA A 609 -7.59 -29.57 -8.23
CA ALA A 609 -7.93 -29.16 -6.86
C ALA A 609 -7.68 -30.27 -5.83
N ALA A 610 -8.00 -31.52 -6.18
CA ALA A 610 -7.71 -32.68 -5.36
C ALA A 610 -6.19 -32.91 -5.17
N GLU A 611 -5.39 -32.65 -6.19
CA GLU A 611 -3.93 -32.76 -6.15
C GLU A 611 -3.33 -31.68 -5.25
N VAL A 612 -3.71 -30.41 -5.43
CA VAL A 612 -3.30 -29.29 -4.55
C VAL A 612 -3.63 -29.64 -3.10
N ARG A 613 -4.87 -30.07 -2.85
CA ARG A 613 -5.30 -30.47 -1.51
C ARG A 613 -4.49 -31.65 -0.94
N GLY A 614 -4.19 -32.65 -1.77
CA GLY A 614 -3.38 -33.81 -1.40
C GLY A 614 -1.95 -33.41 -0.99
N ILE A 615 -1.33 -32.48 -1.70
CA ILE A 615 0.02 -31.96 -1.43
C ILE A 615 0.04 -31.29 -0.06
N VAL A 616 -0.83 -30.31 0.18
CA VAL A 616 -0.81 -29.52 1.45
C VAL A 616 -1.20 -30.36 2.65
N ASP A 617 -2.17 -31.28 2.51
CA ASP A 617 -2.59 -32.18 3.58
C ASP A 617 -1.48 -33.18 3.95
N GLN A 618 -0.75 -33.73 2.98
CA GLN A 618 0.38 -34.64 3.23
C GLN A 618 1.50 -33.91 3.98
N ALA A 619 1.85 -32.70 3.55
CA ALA A 619 2.84 -31.86 4.22
C ALA A 619 2.44 -31.56 5.68
N ARG A 620 1.18 -31.22 5.91
CA ARG A 620 0.65 -30.94 7.26
C ARG A 620 0.74 -32.17 8.18
N VAL A 621 0.30 -33.32 7.71
CA VAL A 621 0.36 -34.58 8.47
C VAL A 621 1.79 -34.95 8.80
N GLU A 622 2.72 -34.83 7.86
CA GLU A 622 4.13 -35.14 8.08
C GLU A 622 4.76 -34.23 9.14
N THR A 623 4.47 -32.94 9.08
CA THR A 623 4.95 -31.95 10.06
C THR A 623 4.42 -32.25 11.45
N ILE A 624 3.12 -32.53 11.59
CA ILE A 624 2.49 -32.88 12.88
C ILE A 624 3.10 -34.16 13.42
N ASN A 625 3.25 -35.19 12.58
CA ASN A 625 3.81 -36.47 12.97
C ASN A 625 5.29 -36.34 13.44
N THR A 626 6.06 -35.48 12.77
CA THR A 626 7.45 -35.24 13.12
C THR A 626 7.57 -34.43 14.42
N ARG A 627 6.78 -33.36 14.55
CA ARG A 627 6.82 -32.46 15.71
C ARG A 627 6.34 -33.12 17.01
N TYR A 628 5.35 -33.98 16.91
CA TYR A 628 4.72 -34.65 18.06
C TYR A 628 4.92 -36.20 18.03
N MET A 629 6.09 -36.67 17.62
CA MET A 629 6.42 -38.07 17.40
C MET A 629 6.10 -38.94 18.64
N ASP A 630 6.40 -38.43 19.82
CA ASP A 630 6.24 -39.15 21.11
C ASP A 630 4.92 -38.81 21.82
N ASP A 631 4.05 -37.94 21.26
CA ASP A 631 2.78 -37.53 21.87
C ASP A 631 1.60 -37.76 20.93
N GLU A 632 1.02 -38.97 20.99
CA GLU A 632 -0.15 -39.36 20.18
C GLU A 632 -1.39 -38.49 20.48
N GLY A 633 -1.59 -38.08 21.74
CA GLY A 633 -2.71 -37.21 22.09
C GLY A 633 -2.63 -35.85 21.47
N GLU A 634 -1.41 -35.25 21.45
CA GLU A 634 -1.17 -33.96 20.82
C GLU A 634 -1.29 -34.06 19.31
N ARG A 635 -0.77 -35.10 18.65
CA ARG A 635 -0.95 -35.33 17.21
C ARG A 635 -2.43 -35.34 16.81
N ILE A 636 -3.23 -36.12 17.50
CA ILE A 636 -4.67 -36.25 17.23
C ILE A 636 -5.38 -34.91 17.41
N ARG A 637 -4.99 -34.12 18.40
CA ARG A 637 -5.53 -32.79 18.66
C ARG A 637 -5.15 -31.80 17.57
N GLN A 638 -3.89 -31.79 17.16
CA GLN A 638 -3.37 -30.87 16.10
C GLN A 638 -3.98 -31.19 14.74
N LEU A 639 -4.14 -32.46 14.38
CA LEU A 639 -4.84 -32.86 13.16
C LEU A 639 -6.31 -32.40 13.20
N GLY A 640 -6.96 -32.52 14.34
CA GLY A 640 -8.32 -32.06 14.55
C GLY A 640 -8.45 -30.52 14.39
N GLN A 641 -7.52 -29.76 14.95
CA GLN A 641 -7.48 -28.32 14.81
C GLN A 641 -7.28 -27.92 13.34
N SER A 642 -6.26 -28.45 12.68
CA SER A 642 -5.98 -28.16 11.26
C SER A 642 -7.14 -28.48 10.35
N SER A 643 -7.95 -29.53 10.64
CA SER A 643 -9.17 -29.84 9.88
C SER A 643 -10.33 -28.90 10.15
N GLY A 644 -10.32 -28.19 11.29
CA GLY A 644 -11.40 -27.29 11.72
C GLY A 644 -11.25 -25.86 11.19
N TRP A 645 -10.06 -25.43 10.87
CA TRP A 645 -9.76 -24.06 10.47
C TRP A 645 -10.54 -23.62 9.22
N TRP A 646 -10.56 -24.43 8.18
CA TRP A 646 -11.30 -24.13 6.97
C TRP A 646 -12.83 -24.14 7.16
N LYS A 647 -13.36 -24.90 8.12
CA LYS A 647 -14.79 -24.93 8.46
C LYS A 647 -15.27 -23.65 9.14
N ALA A 648 -14.39 -23.01 9.89
CA ALA A 648 -14.70 -21.76 10.57
C ALA A 648 -14.62 -20.53 9.62
N GLY A 649 -13.80 -20.62 8.55
CA GLY A 649 -13.62 -19.55 7.56
C GLY A 649 -14.63 -19.58 6.41
N GLY A 650 -15.39 -20.66 6.24
CA GLY A 650 -16.25 -20.91 5.08
C GLY A 650 -17.48 -20.00 4.92
N ALA A 651 -17.65 -18.94 5.69
CA ALA A 651 -18.91 -18.21 5.73
C ALA A 651 -18.95 -16.83 5.09
N ALA A 652 -17.85 -16.25 4.71
CA ALA A 652 -17.90 -14.86 4.24
C ALA A 652 -17.12 -14.66 2.93
N LEU A 653 -17.77 -14.88 1.80
CA LEU A 653 -17.40 -14.17 0.59
C LEU A 653 -17.68 -12.68 0.82
N LEU A 654 -16.63 -11.90 1.01
CA LEU A 654 -16.69 -10.47 1.33
C LEU A 654 -17.12 -9.60 0.16
N GLY A 655 -17.20 -10.17 -1.02
CA GLY A 655 -17.61 -9.51 -2.24
C GLY A 655 -16.94 -10.16 -3.44
N ALA A 656 -17.65 -10.22 -4.54
CA ALA A 656 -17.01 -10.40 -5.84
C ALA A 656 -16.79 -9.00 -6.36
N GLY A 657 -15.57 -8.55 -6.32
CA GLY A 657 -15.17 -7.31 -6.96
C GLY A 657 -15.54 -7.35 -8.44
N ALA A 658 -15.91 -6.21 -9.01
CA ALA A 658 -16.26 -6.11 -10.43
C ALA A 658 -15.10 -6.47 -11.38
N ALA A 659 -13.93 -6.77 -10.86
CA ALA A 659 -12.66 -6.85 -11.57
C ALA A 659 -12.01 -8.26 -11.60
N GLY A 660 -12.76 -9.33 -11.35
CA GLY A 660 -12.23 -10.70 -11.52
C GLY A 660 -11.53 -11.30 -10.29
N LEU A 661 -11.72 -10.74 -9.09
CA LEU A 661 -11.28 -11.32 -7.83
C LEU A 661 -12.44 -11.59 -6.87
N SER A 662 -12.32 -12.63 -6.06
CA SER A 662 -13.19 -12.92 -4.92
C SER A 662 -12.41 -12.72 -3.64
N LEU A 663 -13.00 -12.02 -2.68
CA LEU A 663 -12.43 -11.85 -1.34
C LEU A 663 -13.14 -12.77 -0.35
N ALA A 664 -12.38 -13.46 0.46
CA ALA A 664 -12.90 -14.31 1.53
C ALA A 664 -12.19 -14.00 2.85
N ALA A 665 -12.97 -13.91 3.91
CA ALA A 665 -12.41 -13.76 5.26
C ALA A 665 -11.86 -15.09 5.77
N PHE A 666 -10.71 -15.02 6.45
CA PHE A 666 -10.10 -16.13 7.14
C PHE A 666 -10.17 -15.91 8.66
N PRO A 667 -10.37 -16.97 9.47
CA PRO A 667 -10.35 -16.83 10.91
C PRO A 667 -9.01 -16.25 11.41
N GLY A 668 -9.08 -15.19 12.21
CA GLY A 668 -7.89 -14.45 12.65
C GLY A 668 -7.75 -13.07 12.04
N GLY A 669 -8.71 -12.68 11.15
CA GLY A 669 -8.77 -11.32 10.59
C GLY A 669 -8.05 -11.15 9.25
N ALA A 670 -7.34 -12.17 8.75
CA ALA A 670 -6.77 -12.15 7.40
C ALA A 670 -7.87 -12.30 6.33
N ALA A 671 -7.69 -11.69 5.18
CA ALA A 671 -8.52 -11.92 4.01
C ALA A 671 -7.69 -12.56 2.89
N ILE A 672 -8.37 -13.31 2.04
CA ILE A 672 -7.77 -13.97 0.87
C ILE A 672 -8.42 -13.40 -0.38
N ALA A 673 -7.62 -12.89 -1.32
CA ALA A 673 -8.08 -12.57 -2.67
C ALA A 673 -7.81 -13.78 -3.58
N VAL A 674 -8.81 -14.19 -4.34
CA VAL A 674 -8.74 -15.35 -5.22
C VAL A 674 -9.20 -14.96 -6.62
N PRO A 675 -8.46 -15.27 -7.68
CA PRO A 675 -8.86 -14.99 -9.05
C PRO A 675 -10.20 -15.63 -9.41
N LEU A 676 -11.09 -14.86 -10.05
CA LEU A 676 -12.34 -15.36 -10.59
C LEU A 676 -12.24 -15.58 -12.09
N ALA A 677 -12.67 -16.73 -12.52
CA ALA A 677 -12.76 -17.09 -13.93
C ALA A 677 -13.65 -16.10 -14.71
N ALA A 678 -13.26 -15.77 -15.94
CA ALA A 678 -14.05 -14.93 -16.83
C ALA A 678 -15.45 -15.55 -17.04
N GLY A 679 -16.51 -14.81 -16.67
CA GLY A 679 -17.89 -15.29 -16.72
C GLY A 679 -18.38 -16.00 -15.46
N ALA A 680 -17.57 -16.11 -14.42
CA ALA A 680 -18.01 -16.60 -13.11
C ALA A 680 -19.15 -15.73 -12.55
N SER A 681 -20.07 -16.41 -11.86
CA SER A 681 -21.22 -15.76 -11.22
C SER A 681 -21.01 -15.66 -9.71
N PRO A 682 -20.63 -14.49 -9.19
CA PRO A 682 -20.38 -14.31 -7.75
C PRO A 682 -21.57 -14.69 -6.85
N PRO A 683 -22.85 -14.35 -7.20
CA PRO A 683 -23.97 -14.81 -6.41
C PRO A 683 -24.12 -16.34 -6.39
N LEU A 684 -23.79 -17.00 -7.50
CA LEU A 684 -23.83 -18.47 -7.58
C LEU A 684 -22.70 -19.10 -6.73
N ILE A 685 -21.52 -18.52 -6.78
CA ILE A 685 -20.39 -18.98 -5.93
C ILE A 685 -20.77 -18.85 -4.46
N GLY A 686 -21.33 -17.70 -4.05
CA GLY A 686 -21.82 -17.49 -2.69
C GLY A 686 -22.91 -18.46 -2.28
N GLU A 687 -23.83 -18.81 -3.17
CA GLU A 687 -24.88 -19.80 -2.92
C GLU A 687 -24.30 -21.22 -2.76
N LEU A 688 -23.34 -21.60 -3.64
CA LEU A 688 -22.64 -22.87 -3.57
C LEU A 688 -21.76 -22.98 -2.32
N MET A 689 -21.05 -21.91 -1.95
CA MET A 689 -20.30 -21.86 -0.68
C MET A 689 -21.20 -21.99 0.54
N ASN A 690 -22.34 -21.31 0.58
CA ASN A 690 -23.29 -21.43 1.68
C ASN A 690 -23.88 -22.85 1.76
N GLN A 691 -24.18 -23.48 0.63
CA GLN A 691 -24.67 -24.86 0.59
C GLN A 691 -23.60 -25.84 1.08
N PHE A 692 -22.33 -25.61 0.71
CA PHE A 692 -21.19 -26.38 1.21
C PHE A 692 -21.01 -26.22 2.73
N VAL A 693 -21.11 -25.00 3.25
CA VAL A 693 -21.02 -24.70 4.70
C VAL A 693 -22.19 -25.33 5.48
N ASP A 694 -23.41 -25.29 4.94
CA ASP A 694 -24.58 -25.86 5.58
C ASP A 694 -24.47 -27.39 5.69
N ASP A 695 -23.99 -28.08 4.66
CA ASP A 695 -23.76 -29.54 4.69
C ASP A 695 -22.67 -29.93 5.71
N VAL A 696 -21.66 -29.09 5.86
CA VAL A 696 -20.57 -29.29 6.82
C VAL A 696 -21.00 -28.95 8.24
N SER A 697 -21.80 -27.91 8.48
CA SER A 697 -22.24 -27.47 9.80
C SER A 697 -23.20 -28.46 10.46
N VAL A 698 -23.94 -29.22 9.68
CA VAL A 698 -24.81 -30.32 10.17
C VAL A 698 -23.99 -31.47 10.75
N SER A 699 -22.70 -31.59 10.41
CA SER A 699 -21.84 -32.72 10.78
C SER A 699 -20.95 -32.48 12.01
N SER A 700 -20.84 -31.27 12.58
CA SER A 700 -19.98 -31.02 13.75
C SER A 700 -20.43 -29.82 14.59
N PRO A 701 -21.05 -30.02 15.75
CA PRO A 701 -21.20 -29.00 16.79
C PRO A 701 -19.92 -28.97 17.64
N ASP A 702 -19.21 -27.88 17.65
CA ASP A 702 -18.00 -27.57 18.44
C ASP A 702 -16.66 -27.87 17.75
N THR A 703 -16.14 -26.86 17.02
CA THR A 703 -14.87 -26.92 16.32
C THR A 703 -13.63 -26.91 17.24
N ALA A 704 -13.78 -26.68 18.50
CA ALA A 704 -12.67 -26.50 19.44
C ALA A 704 -12.06 -27.79 20.03
N GLN A 705 -12.63 -28.97 19.75
CA GLN A 705 -12.20 -30.24 20.37
C GLN A 705 -12.38 -31.49 19.49
N VAL A 706 -12.20 -31.38 18.18
CA VAL A 706 -12.26 -32.56 17.31
C VAL A 706 -10.91 -33.28 17.36
N GLU A 707 -10.83 -34.40 18.01
CA GLU A 707 -9.68 -35.32 17.91
C GLU A 707 -9.78 -36.10 16.61
N MET A 708 -8.75 -36.02 15.75
CA MET A 708 -8.71 -36.74 14.48
C MET A 708 -7.46 -37.61 14.34
N THR A 709 -7.64 -38.82 13.89
CA THR A 709 -6.53 -39.65 13.41
C THR A 709 -6.11 -39.21 12.02
N GLU A 710 -4.88 -39.53 11.60
CA GLU A 710 -4.37 -39.29 10.27
C GLU A 710 -5.33 -39.77 9.14
N SER A 711 -5.87 -40.98 9.28
CA SER A 711 -6.83 -41.52 8.33
C SER A 711 -8.13 -40.71 8.27
N GLN A 712 -8.60 -40.17 9.38
CA GLN A 712 -9.77 -39.28 9.42
C GLN A 712 -9.48 -37.92 8.80
N PHE A 713 -8.27 -37.38 9.02
CA PHE A 713 -7.83 -36.12 8.42
C PHE A 713 -7.81 -36.21 6.88
N PHE A 714 -7.15 -37.23 6.33
CA PHE A 714 -7.17 -37.49 4.90
C PHE A 714 -8.57 -37.81 4.35
N THR A 715 -9.43 -38.42 5.12
CA THR A 715 -10.82 -38.68 4.71
C THR A 715 -11.60 -37.36 4.66
N ALA A 716 -11.35 -36.45 5.58
CA ALA A 716 -11.96 -35.11 5.54
C ALA A 716 -11.53 -34.32 4.32
N GLY A 717 -10.22 -34.24 4.05
CA GLY A 717 -9.70 -33.55 2.86
C GLY A 717 -10.26 -34.10 1.55
N LYS A 718 -10.38 -35.43 1.42
CA LYS A 718 -11.02 -36.05 0.25
C LYS A 718 -12.50 -35.69 0.12
N ARG A 719 -13.21 -35.64 1.26
CA ARG A 719 -14.64 -35.34 1.27
C ARG A 719 -14.91 -33.93 0.78
N ASP A 720 -14.05 -32.97 1.12
CA ASP A 720 -14.19 -31.59 0.70
C ASP A 720 -14.17 -31.49 -0.84
N VAL A 721 -13.28 -32.24 -1.50
CA VAL A 721 -13.22 -32.30 -2.97
C VAL A 721 -14.39 -33.11 -3.56
N ALA A 722 -14.81 -34.19 -2.90
CA ALA A 722 -15.94 -34.99 -3.33
C ALA A 722 -17.27 -34.20 -3.30
N ASP A 723 -17.40 -33.27 -2.38
CA ASP A 723 -18.57 -32.39 -2.31
C ASP A 723 -18.60 -31.41 -3.49
N LEU A 724 -17.44 -30.88 -3.96
CA LEU A 724 -17.33 -30.10 -5.20
C LEU A 724 -17.69 -30.92 -6.43
N GLU A 725 -17.21 -32.17 -6.51
CA GLU A 725 -17.54 -33.10 -7.58
C GLU A 725 -19.06 -33.38 -7.65
N GLN A 726 -19.68 -33.65 -6.49
CA GLN A 726 -21.11 -33.91 -6.42
C GLN A 726 -21.95 -32.71 -6.89
N ILE A 727 -21.59 -31.49 -6.47
CA ILE A 727 -22.26 -30.26 -6.90
C ILE A 727 -22.20 -30.11 -8.43
N TYR A 728 -21.04 -30.39 -9.04
CA TYR A 728 -20.86 -30.27 -10.49
C TYR A 728 -21.61 -31.35 -11.26
N VAL A 729 -21.60 -32.59 -10.78
CA VAL A 729 -22.39 -33.70 -11.34
C VAL A 729 -23.90 -33.40 -11.28
N ASP A 730 -24.39 -32.86 -10.17
CA ASP A 730 -25.80 -32.48 -10.01
C ASP A 730 -26.17 -31.35 -10.97
N ALA A 731 -25.29 -30.38 -11.18
CA ALA A 731 -25.48 -29.35 -12.17
C ALA A 731 -25.56 -29.94 -13.61
N ALA A 732 -24.72 -30.90 -13.96
CA ALA A 732 -24.76 -31.58 -15.23
C ALA A 732 -26.07 -32.33 -15.47
N ILE A 733 -26.55 -33.04 -14.47
CA ILE A 733 -27.85 -33.72 -14.51
C ILE A 733 -29.00 -32.71 -14.71
N ASN A 734 -28.95 -31.57 -13.99
CA ASN A 734 -29.98 -30.53 -14.06
C ASN A 734 -30.00 -29.82 -15.43
N THR A 735 -28.89 -29.75 -16.15
CA THR A 735 -28.83 -29.23 -17.54
C THR A 735 -29.35 -30.26 -18.56
N GLY A 736 -29.65 -31.48 -18.14
CA GLY A 736 -30.16 -32.56 -19.00
C GLY A 736 -29.07 -33.36 -19.73
N LEU A 737 -27.83 -33.26 -19.25
CA LEU A 737 -26.73 -34.06 -19.79
C LEU A 737 -26.94 -35.53 -19.39
N ASP A 738 -27.01 -36.42 -20.39
CA ASP A 738 -27.11 -37.87 -20.16
C ASP A 738 -25.70 -38.41 -19.87
N LEU A 739 -25.38 -38.51 -18.59
CA LEU A 739 -24.12 -39.11 -18.17
C LEU A 739 -24.24 -40.62 -18.25
N ASP A 740 -23.86 -41.19 -19.39
CA ASP A 740 -23.83 -42.66 -19.64
C ASP A 740 -22.94 -43.35 -18.58
N THR A 741 -23.19 -44.64 -18.34
CA THR A 741 -22.47 -45.41 -17.31
C THR A 741 -20.95 -45.44 -17.55
N GLU A 742 -20.50 -45.25 -18.81
CA GLU A 742 -19.07 -45.16 -19.17
C GLU A 742 -18.44 -43.81 -18.72
N VAL A 743 -19.21 -42.71 -18.63
CA VAL A 743 -18.77 -41.41 -18.16
C VAL A 743 -18.86 -41.35 -16.61
N ARG A 744 -19.75 -42.14 -15.98
CA ARG A 744 -19.88 -42.25 -14.53
C ARG A 744 -18.82 -43.10 -13.83
N LEU A 745 -18.18 -44.03 -14.54
CA LEU A 745 -17.17 -44.95 -13.97
C LEU A 745 -15.78 -44.33 -13.76
N PRO A 746 -15.35 -43.28 -14.48
CA PRO A 746 -14.15 -42.51 -14.10
C PRO A 746 -14.36 -41.52 -12.97
N VAL A 747 -15.60 -41.30 -12.50
CA VAL A 747 -16.00 -40.30 -11.49
C VAL A 747 -15.63 -40.79 -10.08
N GLN A 748 -14.37 -40.94 -9.80
CA GLN A 748 -13.71 -40.92 -8.51
C GLN A 748 -12.42 -40.10 -8.64
N VAL A 749 -12.55 -38.98 -9.38
CA VAL A 749 -11.45 -38.10 -9.70
C VAL A 749 -10.85 -37.55 -8.41
N GLU A 750 -11.71 -37.24 -7.43
CA GLU A 750 -11.29 -36.76 -6.12
C GLU A 750 -10.34 -37.72 -5.40
N GLY A 751 -10.64 -39.01 -5.51
CA GLY A 751 -9.84 -40.05 -4.84
C GLY A 751 -8.52 -40.36 -5.56
N ALA A 752 -8.47 -40.18 -6.87
CA ALA A 752 -7.25 -40.38 -7.68
C ALA A 752 -6.35 -39.15 -7.60
N GLY A 753 -6.86 -37.95 -7.87
CA GLY A 753 -6.14 -36.70 -7.79
C GLY A 753 -5.56 -36.44 -6.38
N TYR A 754 -6.36 -36.65 -5.36
CA TYR A 754 -5.91 -36.49 -3.97
C TYR A 754 -4.75 -37.43 -3.59
N ARG A 755 -4.79 -38.70 -4.03
CA ARG A 755 -3.66 -39.61 -3.82
C ARG A 755 -2.46 -39.22 -4.64
N HIS A 756 -2.66 -38.81 -5.87
CA HIS A 756 -1.60 -38.35 -6.75
C HIS A 756 -0.88 -37.11 -6.15
N GLY A 757 -1.62 -36.14 -5.64
CA GLY A 757 -1.03 -34.98 -4.96
C GLY A 757 -0.19 -35.38 -3.74
N ARG A 758 -0.64 -36.32 -2.95
CA ARG A 758 0.15 -36.88 -1.83
C ARG A 758 1.42 -37.57 -2.31
N ASP A 759 1.33 -38.37 -3.35
CA ASP A 759 2.47 -39.08 -3.95
C ASP A 759 3.46 -38.08 -4.56
N LEU A 760 3.00 -37.02 -5.23
CA LEU A 760 3.83 -35.92 -5.75
C LEU A 760 4.62 -35.21 -4.64
N TYR A 761 3.98 -34.93 -3.50
CA TYR A 761 4.68 -34.35 -2.35
C TYR A 761 5.76 -35.31 -1.82
N GLU A 762 5.49 -36.60 -1.71
CA GLU A 762 6.46 -37.60 -1.26
C GLU A 762 7.66 -37.73 -2.22
N GLU A 763 7.44 -37.55 -3.53
CA GLU A 763 8.49 -37.65 -4.57
C GLU A 763 9.34 -36.40 -4.70
N VAL A 764 8.71 -35.23 -4.58
CA VAL A 764 9.31 -33.96 -5.01
C VAL A 764 9.30 -32.89 -3.91
N GLY A 765 8.32 -32.92 -3.03
CA GLY A 765 8.01 -31.86 -2.08
C GLY A 765 8.84 -31.88 -0.77
N ARG A 766 9.67 -32.91 -0.59
CA ARG A 766 10.56 -33.07 0.59
C ARG A 766 11.86 -32.32 0.48
#